data_de8683424841d97544f5866afa244307
#
_entry.id   de8683424841d97544f5866afa244307
#
_cell.length_a   1.000
_cell.length_b   1.000
_cell.length_c   1.000
_cell.angle_alpha   90.00
_cell.angle_beta   90.00
_cell.angle_gamma   90.00
#
_symmetry.space_group_name_H-M   'P 1'
#
loop_
_entity.id
_entity.type
_entity.pdbx_description
1 polymer ?
#
loop_
_entity_poly.entity_id
_entity_poly.type
_entity_poly.pdbx_seq_one_letter_code
_entity_poly.pdbx_strand_id
1 'polypeptide(L)'
;MLHLNIYVMKKILFAILAFFAMVPMFGQTSDTTRVNLDEIVVASFYSASLSVANVLDTDELVESNYGQEPSNYFAKMPSIIALNDNGTEFGYGYFRIRGLDQTRINVTLDGCPWNEAEDYGVYFANSPDIMSSMHSIKVEKGSSSSYNGIAGIAGGVALESVNLYKDTTSYVYLGSGSFGSLKTTGVYNMGNRNGWGLHIKATHQQTNGFRQYGFNKSQALTVKTGYRFGNGATIDLMSINGTHRNGQGWIGNTLEELAITPNANGNTECETDNWFMTMNRLQYKQMFDNTVLTASAYYQYQTGSYRFDLDNYMTRMVGEELNSGAVYDYGLTHNMVGANVAVKHYLNDVTLTYGVNGYTYNRRHYLGGKSVNVDMVNENYDNVGYKNDLSAYTMVGYKPIENLSVSGNVQYRFVNFNYNDNLNDDMSFKAKDMSTLWNFVNFGFNAEYIPVKNLKTYTRFNYINREPTRSDMFGGNEVFGGEVNTIVPEIAKDLEIGVEYGSKTVYLSLNGYYMWFNNELVLNGEYGLNGLPCHENVSNSFRRGIEMEFDWNFVDKFNVRLASGVSQNRINTESLGVKSHILSPSVTFDGDLFYDNDVIKVGVNTNYRSKMYIDTVNEYSIPYLLTVNLYADYKVGNSEFGIRLNNVTDRVNYTNAAIGAGGQVLYFRNAPMNFNVFVKYSF
;
A
#
# COMPACT_ATOMS: atom_id res chain seq x y z
N MET A 1 19.97 27.11 4.07
CA MET A 1 18.98 26.03 3.89
C MET A 1 17.80 26.08 4.87
N LEU A 2 18.03 26.25 6.17
CA LEU A 2 16.90 26.40 7.14
C LEU A 2 15.94 27.56 6.78
N HIS A 3 16.45 28.64 6.21
CA HIS A 3 15.65 29.80 5.79
C HIS A 3 14.73 29.52 4.58
N LEU A 4 15.11 28.60 3.68
CA LEU A 4 14.30 28.26 2.50
C LEU A 4 13.11 27.37 2.90
N ASN A 5 13.33 26.42 3.81
CA ASN A 5 12.26 25.56 4.35
C ASN A 5 11.22 26.36 5.15
N ILE A 6 11.67 27.34 5.95
CA ILE A 6 10.76 28.23 6.69
C ILE A 6 9.98 29.13 5.72
N TYR A 7 10.56 29.53 4.61
CA TYR A 7 9.90 30.36 3.60
C TYR A 7 8.82 29.59 2.82
N VAL A 8 9.09 28.34 2.47
CA VAL A 8 8.11 27.43 1.82
C VAL A 8 6.98 27.07 2.79
N MET A 9 7.29 26.73 4.03
CA MET A 9 6.27 26.53 5.08
C MET A 9 5.40 27.75 5.30
N LYS A 10 5.97 28.96 5.33
CA LYS A 10 5.20 30.19 5.44
C LYS A 10 4.29 30.42 4.24
N LYS A 11 4.72 30.06 3.02
CA LYS A 11 3.86 30.15 1.82
C LYS A 11 2.73 29.15 1.84
N ILE A 12 2.98 27.90 2.27
CA ILE A 12 1.95 26.87 2.44
C ILE A 12 0.95 27.30 3.51
N LEU A 13 1.43 27.75 4.66
CA LEU A 13 0.58 28.24 5.75
C LEU A 13 -0.22 29.48 5.33
N PHE A 14 0.37 30.40 4.57
CA PHE A 14 -0.31 31.56 4.03
C PHE A 14 -1.33 31.23 2.96
N ALA A 15 -1.07 30.25 2.12
CA ALA A 15 -2.03 29.72 1.12
C ALA A 15 -3.22 29.05 1.82
N ILE A 16 -2.98 28.29 2.88
CA ILE A 16 -4.03 27.67 3.71
C ILE A 16 -4.85 28.76 4.41
N LEU A 17 -4.22 29.76 5.01
CA LEU A 17 -4.92 30.88 5.68
C LEU A 17 -5.68 31.77 4.69
N ALA A 18 -5.12 32.03 3.50
CA ALA A 18 -5.82 32.78 2.43
C ALA A 18 -7.02 32.00 1.89
N PHE A 19 -6.93 30.68 1.81
CA PHE A 19 -8.05 29.82 1.43
C PHE A 19 -9.20 29.89 2.45
N PHE A 20 -8.90 29.89 3.77
CA PHE A 20 -9.90 30.10 4.81
C PHE A 20 -10.59 31.47 4.73
N ALA A 21 -9.88 32.50 4.26
CA ALA A 21 -10.44 33.84 4.08
C ALA A 21 -11.36 33.98 2.85
N MET A 22 -11.29 33.01 1.90
CA MET A 22 -12.08 33.01 0.67
C MET A 22 -13.36 32.15 0.74
N VAL A 23 -13.62 31.45 1.86
CA VAL A 23 -14.85 30.68 2.02
C VAL A 23 -16.00 31.66 2.30
N PRO A 24 -16.88 31.93 1.31
CA PRO A 24 -18.00 32.80 1.55
C PRO A 24 -19.01 32.12 2.49
N MET A 25 -19.31 32.74 3.60
CA MET A 25 -20.43 32.35 4.47
C MET A 25 -21.74 32.68 3.76
N PHE A 26 -22.26 31.79 2.96
CA PHE A 26 -23.62 31.88 2.45
C PHE A 26 -24.56 31.14 3.40
N GLY A 27 -25.12 31.85 4.34
CA GLY A 27 -26.29 31.42 5.11
C GLY A 27 -27.56 31.79 4.34
N GLN A 28 -28.27 30.81 3.79
CA GLN A 28 -29.70 30.92 3.54
C GLN A 28 -30.41 29.60 3.82
N THR A 29 -31.45 29.72 4.64
CA THR A 29 -32.34 28.67 5.12
C THR A 29 -33.25 28.14 4.03
N SER A 30 -33.26 26.81 3.81
CA SER A 30 -34.42 26.11 3.29
C SER A 30 -34.34 24.61 3.60
N ASP A 31 -35.47 24.06 3.89
CA ASP A 31 -35.90 22.70 4.26
C ASP A 31 -34.85 21.58 4.23
N THR A 32 -34.57 21.08 5.43
CA THR A 32 -33.48 20.14 5.72
C THR A 32 -33.98 18.69 5.62
N THR A 33 -33.58 17.98 4.59
CA THR A 33 -33.28 16.56 4.75
C THR A 33 -32.04 16.47 5.65
N ARG A 34 -32.22 16.13 6.92
CA ARG A 34 -31.13 15.88 7.86
C ARG A 34 -30.35 14.65 7.37
N VAL A 35 -29.26 14.89 6.66
CA VAL A 35 -28.27 13.85 6.39
C VAL A 35 -27.59 13.54 7.73
N ASN A 36 -27.62 12.29 8.14
CA ASN A 36 -27.08 11.90 9.45
C ASN A 36 -25.54 12.02 9.40
N LEU A 37 -24.94 12.79 10.30
CA LEU A 37 -23.48 12.97 10.41
C LEU A 37 -22.73 11.64 10.51
N ASP A 38 -23.37 10.62 11.04
CA ASP A 38 -22.83 9.28 11.19
C ASP A 38 -22.65 8.54 9.86
N GLU A 39 -23.48 8.81 8.83
CA GLU A 39 -23.28 8.31 7.47
C GLU A 39 -22.21 9.10 6.70
N ILE A 40 -22.03 10.39 7.01
CA ILE A 40 -21.03 11.25 6.37
C ILE A 40 -19.62 10.98 6.89
N VAL A 41 -19.47 10.52 8.13
CA VAL A 41 -18.16 10.18 8.71
C VAL A 41 -17.54 8.96 8.02
N VAL A 42 -18.37 8.04 7.52
CA VAL A 42 -17.94 6.86 6.75
C VAL A 42 -17.82 7.19 5.25
N ALA A 43 -18.57 8.16 4.73
CA ALA A 43 -18.37 8.67 3.39
C ALA A 43 -17.12 9.57 3.38
N SER A 44 -15.96 8.96 3.37
CA SER A 44 -14.69 9.64 3.13
C SER A 44 -14.77 10.48 1.86
N PHE A 45 -13.89 11.46 1.69
CA PHE A 45 -13.78 12.22 0.44
C PHE A 45 -13.65 11.31 -0.80
N TYR A 46 -13.24 10.07 -0.60
CA TYR A 46 -13.14 9.02 -1.61
C TYR A 46 -14.49 8.48 -2.10
N SER A 47 -15.60 8.62 -1.36
CA SER A 47 -16.91 8.16 -1.83
C SER A 47 -17.52 8.99 -2.96
N ALA A 48 -16.86 10.06 -3.35
CA ALA A 48 -17.23 10.82 -4.55
C ALA A 48 -16.56 10.27 -5.81
N SER A 49 -15.51 9.46 -5.70
CA SER A 49 -15.04 8.62 -6.78
C SER A 49 -15.94 7.38 -6.81
N LEU A 50 -16.79 7.30 -7.78
CA LEU A 50 -17.64 6.16 -8.11
C LEU A 50 -16.74 5.04 -8.67
N SER A 51 -15.75 4.60 -7.92
CA SER A 51 -14.84 3.54 -8.32
C SER A 51 -15.35 2.20 -7.82
N VAL A 52 -15.07 1.15 -8.56
CA VAL A 52 -15.16 -0.23 -8.09
C VAL A 52 -14.16 -0.37 -6.96
N ALA A 53 -14.65 -0.26 -5.75
CA ALA A 53 -13.84 -0.38 -4.56
C ALA A 53 -14.31 -1.54 -3.72
N ASN A 54 -13.37 -2.39 -3.35
CA ASN A 54 -13.58 -3.38 -2.32
C ASN A 54 -13.45 -2.70 -0.96
N VAL A 55 -14.44 -2.87 -0.11
CA VAL A 55 -14.42 -2.36 1.26
C VAL A 55 -14.34 -3.54 2.21
N LEU A 56 -13.27 -3.61 2.99
CA LEU A 56 -13.14 -4.50 4.13
C LEU A 56 -13.59 -3.72 5.36
N ASP A 57 -14.65 -4.16 6.00
CA ASP A 57 -15.16 -3.51 7.21
C ASP A 57 -14.50 -4.03 8.49
N THR A 58 -14.85 -3.43 9.63
CA THR A 58 -14.25 -3.75 10.93
C THR A 58 -14.39 -5.23 11.29
N ASP A 59 -15.53 -5.83 11.03
CA ASP A 59 -15.79 -7.23 11.42
C ASP A 59 -14.92 -8.18 10.59
N GLU A 60 -14.85 -8.00 9.29
CA GLU A 60 -13.99 -8.78 8.39
C GLU A 60 -12.49 -8.59 8.72
N LEU A 61 -12.07 -7.34 9.01
CA LEU A 61 -10.69 -7.03 9.39
C LEU A 61 -10.28 -7.69 10.71
N VAL A 62 -11.17 -7.75 11.70
CA VAL A 62 -10.86 -8.31 13.02
C VAL A 62 -10.96 -9.85 12.99
N GLU A 63 -11.95 -10.43 12.32
CA GLU A 63 -12.16 -11.89 12.27
C GLU A 63 -11.06 -12.62 11.51
N SER A 64 -10.56 -12.03 10.42
CA SER A 64 -9.55 -12.68 9.59
C SER A 64 -8.11 -12.36 9.99
N ASN A 65 -7.89 -11.49 10.99
CA ASN A 65 -6.55 -10.98 11.35
C ASN A 65 -5.84 -11.89 12.39
N TYR A 66 -5.06 -12.87 11.91
CA TYR A 66 -4.17 -13.68 12.76
C TYR A 66 -2.72 -13.13 12.86
N GLY A 67 -2.42 -11.96 12.21
CA GLY A 67 -1.12 -11.28 12.23
C GLY A 67 -0.44 -11.19 10.88
N GLN A 68 -1.12 -11.62 9.82
CA GLN A 68 -0.63 -11.50 8.46
C GLN A 68 -0.51 -10.02 8.05
N GLU A 69 0.42 -9.78 7.16
CA GLU A 69 0.67 -8.48 6.58
C GLU A 69 -0.48 -8.08 5.63
N PRO A 70 -0.89 -6.79 5.58
CA PRO A 70 -2.05 -6.32 4.81
C PRO A 70 -2.10 -6.74 3.35
N SER A 71 -0.97 -6.87 2.66
CA SER A 71 -0.90 -7.32 1.26
C SER A 71 -1.59 -8.67 1.03
N ASN A 72 -1.58 -9.57 2.03
CA ASN A 72 -2.20 -10.89 1.94
C ASN A 72 -3.74 -10.81 1.98
N TYR A 73 -4.32 -9.76 2.57
CA TYR A 73 -5.76 -9.49 2.45
C TYR A 73 -6.12 -8.99 1.06
N PHE A 74 -5.30 -8.08 0.51
CA PHE A 74 -5.57 -7.51 -0.80
C PHE A 74 -5.46 -8.56 -1.92
N ALA A 75 -4.62 -9.59 -1.73
CA ALA A 75 -4.46 -10.69 -2.68
C ALA A 75 -5.73 -11.56 -2.86
N LYS A 76 -6.74 -11.42 -1.99
CA LYS A 76 -8.07 -12.04 -2.16
C LYS A 76 -8.97 -11.30 -3.17
N MET A 77 -8.53 -10.15 -3.68
CA MET A 77 -9.26 -9.33 -4.65
C MET A 77 -8.78 -9.62 -6.07
N PRO A 78 -9.61 -9.38 -7.11
CA PRO A 78 -9.23 -9.62 -8.50
C PRO A 78 -7.98 -8.84 -8.92
N SER A 79 -7.10 -9.48 -9.69
CA SER A 79 -5.89 -8.87 -10.27
C SER A 79 -4.87 -8.34 -9.25
N ILE A 80 -4.97 -8.76 -7.99
CA ILE A 80 -4.00 -8.42 -6.94
C ILE A 80 -3.20 -9.67 -6.56
N ILE A 81 -1.89 -9.51 -6.36
CA ILE A 81 -0.99 -10.55 -5.86
C ILE A 81 -0.18 -10.02 -4.69
N ALA A 82 0.12 -10.91 -3.73
CA ALA A 82 1.05 -10.64 -2.63
C ALA A 82 2.37 -11.39 -2.81
N LEU A 83 3.44 -10.81 -2.30
CA LEU A 83 4.80 -11.34 -2.27
C LEU A 83 5.31 -11.20 -0.83
N ASN A 84 5.94 -12.26 -0.28
CA ASN A 84 6.44 -12.25 1.10
C ASN A 84 7.91 -12.71 1.13
N ASP A 85 8.77 -11.97 1.85
CA ASP A 85 10.21 -12.21 1.84
C ASP A 85 10.65 -13.42 2.66
N ASN A 86 10.05 -13.65 3.82
CA ASN A 86 10.47 -14.72 4.73
C ASN A 86 9.77 -16.07 4.48
N GLY A 87 8.94 -16.15 3.43
CA GLY A 87 8.17 -17.34 3.06
C GLY A 87 6.93 -17.58 3.91
N THR A 88 6.58 -16.70 4.85
CA THR A 88 5.34 -16.69 5.63
C THR A 88 4.58 -15.39 5.40
N GLU A 89 3.36 -15.27 5.92
CA GLU A 89 2.54 -14.06 5.79
C GLU A 89 2.85 -13.00 6.87
N PHE A 90 3.86 -13.20 7.71
CA PHE A 90 4.35 -12.26 8.72
C PHE A 90 5.62 -11.56 8.24
N GLY A 91 5.82 -10.31 8.62
CA GLY A 91 7.00 -9.52 8.27
C GLY A 91 6.81 -8.72 6.99
N TYR A 92 7.83 -8.64 6.13
CA TYR A 92 7.72 -7.90 4.87
C TYR A 92 6.83 -8.58 3.87
N GLY A 93 5.80 -7.82 3.43
CA GLY A 93 4.91 -8.17 2.35
C GLY A 93 4.76 -7.02 1.37
N TYR A 94 4.64 -7.36 0.10
CA TYR A 94 4.44 -6.44 -1.01
C TYR A 94 3.24 -6.88 -1.82
N PHE A 95 2.61 -5.96 -2.52
CA PHE A 95 1.50 -6.29 -3.39
C PHE A 95 1.58 -5.58 -4.74
N ARG A 96 0.93 -6.17 -5.73
CA ARG A 96 0.80 -5.61 -7.07
C ARG A 96 -0.64 -5.61 -7.49
N ILE A 97 -1.10 -4.55 -8.11
CA ILE A 97 -2.42 -4.44 -8.73
C ILE A 97 -2.25 -4.42 -10.24
N ARG A 98 -2.89 -5.36 -10.96
CA ARG A 98 -2.79 -5.47 -12.43
C ARG A 98 -1.33 -5.55 -12.93
N GLY A 99 -0.44 -6.14 -12.12
CA GLY A 99 0.99 -6.26 -12.40
C GLY A 99 1.82 -5.00 -12.13
N LEU A 100 1.21 -3.88 -11.72
CA LEU A 100 1.89 -2.68 -11.26
C LEU A 100 2.26 -2.81 -9.79
N ASP A 101 3.47 -2.42 -9.42
CA ASP A 101 3.97 -2.51 -8.05
C ASP A 101 3.41 -1.40 -7.15
N GLN A 102 3.67 -1.52 -5.86
CA GLN A 102 3.13 -0.62 -4.83
C GLN A 102 3.60 0.84 -4.96
N THR A 103 4.66 1.13 -5.72
CA THR A 103 5.12 2.51 -5.97
C THR A 103 4.17 3.29 -6.88
N ARG A 104 3.17 2.61 -7.46
CA ARG A 104 2.10 3.16 -8.30
C ARG A 104 0.73 3.06 -7.63
N ILE A 105 0.70 2.66 -6.37
CA ILE A 105 -0.53 2.50 -5.57
C ILE A 105 -0.53 3.56 -4.48
N ASN A 106 -1.51 4.46 -4.51
CA ASN A 106 -1.60 5.51 -3.49
C ASN A 106 -2.21 4.94 -2.21
N VAL A 107 -1.46 4.92 -1.13
CA VAL A 107 -1.94 4.51 0.19
C VAL A 107 -2.10 5.71 1.09
N THR A 108 -3.27 5.85 1.70
CA THR A 108 -3.58 6.94 2.63
C THR A 108 -4.14 6.42 3.94
N LEU A 109 -3.87 7.14 5.03
CA LEU A 109 -4.50 6.94 6.33
C LEU A 109 -5.35 8.17 6.67
N ASP A 110 -6.68 7.99 6.77
CA ASP A 110 -7.64 9.09 6.99
C ASP A 110 -7.40 10.28 6.04
N GLY A 111 -7.04 10.00 4.79
CA GLY A 111 -6.75 11.00 3.78
C GLY A 111 -5.36 11.63 3.85
N CYS A 112 -4.46 11.20 4.75
CA CYS A 112 -3.08 11.64 4.79
C CYS A 112 -2.19 10.63 4.04
N PRO A 113 -1.20 11.05 3.24
CA PRO A 113 -0.28 10.16 2.55
C PRO A 113 0.43 9.20 3.50
N TRP A 114 0.47 7.91 3.14
CA TRP A 114 1.16 6.86 3.88
C TRP A 114 2.43 6.37 3.16
N ASN A 115 2.43 6.42 1.81
CA ASN A 115 3.62 6.07 1.03
C ASN A 115 4.82 6.90 1.47
N GLU A 116 5.97 6.27 1.51
CA GLU A 116 7.24 6.96 1.65
C GLU A 116 7.45 7.90 0.44
N ALA A 117 7.83 9.16 0.69
CA ALA A 117 7.70 10.19 -0.35
C ALA A 117 8.81 10.17 -1.41
N GLU A 118 9.95 9.53 -1.16
CA GLU A 118 11.10 9.47 -2.07
C GLU A 118 11.03 8.28 -3.03
N ASP A 119 10.73 7.08 -2.49
CA ASP A 119 10.67 5.82 -3.24
C ASP A 119 9.24 5.31 -3.48
N TYR A 120 8.24 5.96 -2.88
CA TYR A 120 6.83 5.58 -2.95
C TYR A 120 6.48 4.20 -2.39
N GLY A 121 7.43 3.57 -1.71
CA GLY A 121 7.22 2.30 -1.06
C GLY A 121 6.16 2.36 0.05
N VAL A 122 5.51 1.24 0.29
CA VAL A 122 4.60 1.03 1.41
C VAL A 122 5.09 -0.18 2.19
N TYR A 123 5.52 0.07 3.42
CA TYR A 123 6.07 -0.98 4.29
C TYR A 123 5.18 -1.10 5.52
N PHE A 124 4.12 -1.92 5.43
CA PHE A 124 3.20 -2.15 6.55
C PHE A 124 3.90 -2.83 7.73
N ALA A 125 5.01 -3.54 7.48
CA ALA A 125 5.86 -4.09 8.53
C ALA A 125 6.33 -3.02 9.55
N ASN A 126 6.45 -1.74 9.14
CA ASN A 126 6.78 -0.61 10.01
C ASN A 126 5.64 -0.24 10.99
N SER A 127 4.42 -0.74 10.74
CA SER A 127 3.23 -0.52 11.58
C SER A 127 2.49 -1.85 11.80
N PRO A 128 3.10 -2.80 12.53
CA PRO A 128 2.56 -4.14 12.69
C PRO A 128 1.15 -4.10 13.25
N ASP A 129 0.31 -5.02 12.74
CA ASP A 129 -1.09 -5.14 13.12
C ASP A 129 -1.90 -3.85 12.95
N ILE A 130 -1.61 -3.08 11.88
CA ILE A 130 -2.34 -1.84 11.59
C ILE A 130 -3.84 -2.09 11.42
N MET A 131 -4.21 -3.26 10.89
CA MET A 131 -5.58 -3.70 10.64
C MET A 131 -6.47 -3.62 11.89
N SER A 132 -5.93 -3.96 13.07
CA SER A 132 -6.64 -3.89 14.35
C SER A 132 -6.98 -2.47 14.84
N SER A 133 -6.56 -1.43 14.12
CA SER A 133 -6.88 -0.02 14.39
C SER A 133 -7.69 0.63 13.26
N MET A 134 -8.15 -0.16 12.29
CA MET A 134 -8.95 0.34 11.18
C MET A 134 -10.45 0.07 11.39
N HIS A 135 -11.26 1.03 10.98
CA HIS A 135 -12.70 0.88 10.84
C HIS A 135 -13.06 0.23 9.50
N SER A 136 -12.36 0.66 8.45
CA SER A 136 -12.51 0.08 7.12
C SER A 136 -11.25 0.29 6.29
N ILE A 137 -11.08 -0.56 5.28
CA ILE A 137 -10.06 -0.41 4.25
C ILE A 137 -10.75 -0.48 2.89
N LYS A 138 -10.54 0.55 2.09
CA LYS A 138 -11.06 0.62 0.74
C LYS A 138 -9.92 0.42 -0.24
N VAL A 139 -10.05 -0.56 -1.11
CA VAL A 139 -9.09 -0.84 -2.19
C VAL A 139 -9.73 -0.50 -3.53
N GLU A 140 -9.18 0.46 -4.23
CA GLU A 140 -9.58 0.88 -5.57
C GLU A 140 -8.58 0.33 -6.59
N LYS A 141 -9.07 -0.30 -7.64
CA LYS A 141 -8.26 -0.80 -8.75
C LYS A 141 -8.36 0.15 -9.94
N GLY A 142 -7.29 0.22 -10.73
CA GLY A 142 -7.17 1.14 -11.85
C GLY A 142 -6.83 2.57 -11.44
N SER A 143 -6.52 3.38 -12.43
CA SER A 143 -6.09 4.75 -12.17
C SER A 143 -7.15 5.52 -11.39
N SER A 144 -6.79 6.00 -10.23
CA SER A 144 -7.65 6.79 -9.37
C SER A 144 -7.16 8.24 -9.31
N SER A 145 -8.10 9.17 -9.26
CA SER A 145 -7.79 10.57 -8.94
C SER A 145 -7.41 10.65 -7.47
N SER A 146 -6.17 10.30 -7.17
CA SER A 146 -5.64 10.47 -5.80
C SER A 146 -5.41 11.95 -5.56
N TYR A 147 -6.21 12.52 -4.69
CA TYR A 147 -6.11 13.94 -4.37
C TYR A 147 -4.99 14.23 -3.38
N ASN A 148 -4.61 13.24 -2.57
CA ASN A 148 -3.60 13.33 -1.53
C ASN A 148 -2.58 12.21 -1.74
N GLY A 149 -1.29 12.54 -1.70
CA GLY A 149 -0.22 11.55 -1.83
C GLY A 149 0.28 11.38 -3.27
N ILE A 150 0.75 10.18 -3.57
CA ILE A 150 1.35 9.86 -4.86
C ILE A 150 0.29 9.69 -5.97
N ALA A 151 0.74 9.65 -7.21
CA ALA A 151 -0.12 9.34 -8.34
C ALA A 151 -0.57 7.86 -8.30
N GLY A 152 -1.84 7.60 -8.09
CA GLY A 152 -2.43 6.26 -8.01
C GLY A 152 -2.71 5.68 -9.40
N ILE A 153 -1.66 5.32 -10.15
CA ILE A 153 -1.80 4.75 -11.49
C ILE A 153 -2.45 3.37 -11.44
N ALA A 154 -2.04 2.53 -10.50
CA ALA A 154 -2.58 1.19 -10.34
C ALA A 154 -3.87 1.17 -9.52
N GLY A 155 -4.06 2.20 -8.73
CA GLY A 155 -5.19 2.31 -7.81
C GLY A 155 -4.83 2.99 -6.51
N GLY A 156 -5.66 2.78 -5.50
CA GLY A 156 -5.46 3.33 -4.17
C GLY A 156 -5.91 2.40 -3.06
N VAL A 157 -5.31 2.55 -1.89
CA VAL A 157 -5.73 1.93 -0.64
C VAL A 157 -5.99 3.03 0.38
N ALA A 158 -7.24 3.21 0.76
CA ALA A 158 -7.62 4.14 1.81
C ALA A 158 -7.85 3.38 3.12
N LEU A 159 -7.01 3.65 4.10
CA LEU A 159 -7.12 3.16 5.47
C LEU A 159 -7.94 4.17 6.26
N GLU A 160 -9.11 3.77 6.73
CA GLU A 160 -9.95 4.58 7.61
C GLU A 160 -9.80 4.07 9.04
N SER A 161 -9.23 4.89 9.91
CA SER A 161 -8.98 4.49 11.28
C SER A 161 -10.27 4.38 12.09
N VAL A 162 -10.23 3.63 13.19
CA VAL A 162 -11.34 3.38 14.12
C VAL A 162 -12.18 4.64 14.37
N ASN A 163 -13.51 4.48 14.35
CA ASN A 163 -14.45 5.55 14.67
C ASN A 163 -14.61 5.66 16.18
N LEU A 164 -14.04 6.71 16.78
CA LEU A 164 -14.03 6.93 18.23
C LEU A 164 -15.41 6.96 18.90
N TYR A 165 -16.47 7.19 18.12
CA TYR A 165 -17.81 7.42 18.65
C TYR A 165 -18.77 6.26 18.38
N LYS A 166 -18.41 5.35 17.48
CA LYS A 166 -19.21 4.17 17.09
C LYS A 166 -18.57 2.86 17.54
N ASP A 167 -17.25 2.74 17.33
CA ASP A 167 -16.55 1.49 17.61
C ASP A 167 -16.32 1.37 19.12
N THR A 168 -17.01 0.42 19.76
CA THR A 168 -16.97 0.23 21.21
C THR A 168 -16.39 -1.10 21.63
N THR A 169 -16.17 -2.04 20.68
CA THR A 169 -15.65 -3.37 20.97
C THR A 169 -14.21 -3.29 21.43
N SER A 170 -13.96 -3.69 22.67
CA SER A 170 -12.65 -3.87 23.25
C SER A 170 -12.32 -5.36 23.32
N TYR A 171 -11.07 -5.74 23.11
CA TYR A 171 -10.70 -7.15 23.14
C TYR A 171 -9.22 -7.37 23.46
N VAL A 172 -8.91 -8.59 23.88
CA VAL A 172 -7.56 -9.14 23.89
C VAL A 172 -7.50 -10.33 22.94
N TYR A 173 -6.38 -10.46 22.25
CA TYR A 173 -6.12 -11.49 21.26
C TYR A 173 -4.80 -12.17 21.56
N LEU A 174 -4.75 -13.49 21.53
CA LEU A 174 -3.56 -14.32 21.62
C LEU A 174 -3.59 -15.36 20.51
N GLY A 175 -2.60 -15.33 19.62
CA GLY A 175 -2.44 -16.33 18.57
C GLY A 175 -1.04 -16.90 18.53
N SER A 176 -0.92 -18.16 18.12
CA SER A 176 0.33 -18.87 17.92
C SER A 176 0.25 -19.81 16.73
N GLY A 177 1.38 -20.16 16.14
CA GLY A 177 1.38 -21.02 14.96
C GLY A 177 2.75 -21.61 14.63
N SER A 178 2.82 -22.15 13.41
CA SER A 178 4.05 -22.70 12.83
C SER A 178 5.16 -21.66 12.81
N PHE A 179 6.41 -22.12 12.75
CA PHE A 179 7.61 -21.29 12.71
C PHE A 179 7.77 -20.35 13.90
N GLY A 180 7.26 -20.73 15.08
CA GLY A 180 7.31 -19.92 16.28
C GLY A 180 6.50 -18.62 16.19
N SER A 181 5.49 -18.58 15.32
CA SER A 181 4.62 -17.42 15.18
C SER A 181 3.83 -17.17 16.46
N LEU A 182 3.79 -15.89 16.86
CA LEU A 182 3.04 -15.41 18.02
C LEU A 182 2.48 -14.02 17.69
N LYS A 183 1.21 -13.79 18.01
CA LYS A 183 0.58 -12.48 18.04
C LYS A 183 -0.14 -12.27 19.37
N THR A 184 0.12 -11.14 19.99
CA THR A 184 -0.61 -10.68 21.18
C THR A 184 -1.06 -9.25 20.94
N THR A 185 -2.38 -9.00 21.01
CA THR A 185 -2.93 -7.67 20.79
C THR A 185 -3.98 -7.36 21.85
N GLY A 186 -3.89 -6.17 22.43
CA GLY A 186 -4.94 -5.58 23.26
C GLY A 186 -5.52 -4.35 22.60
N VAL A 187 -6.85 -4.28 22.50
CA VAL A 187 -7.59 -3.14 21.97
C VAL A 187 -8.59 -2.65 23.00
N TYR A 188 -8.56 -1.36 23.26
CA TYR A 188 -9.54 -0.68 24.11
C TYR A 188 -10.23 0.45 23.33
N ASN A 189 -11.55 0.39 23.25
CA ASN A 189 -12.42 1.40 22.66
C ASN A 189 -13.37 1.94 23.71
N MET A 190 -13.24 3.21 24.05
CA MET A 190 -14.09 3.86 25.05
C MET A 190 -15.51 4.15 24.54
N GLY A 191 -15.67 4.30 23.23
CA GLY A 191 -16.86 4.85 22.61
C GLY A 191 -17.08 6.32 22.99
N ASN A 192 -18.28 6.84 22.70
CA ASN A 192 -18.62 8.22 23.02
C ASN A 192 -18.99 8.38 24.50
N ARG A 193 -18.18 9.14 25.22
CA ARG A 193 -18.47 9.53 26.63
C ARG A 193 -18.45 11.04 26.77
N ASN A 194 -19.62 11.66 26.77
CA ASN A 194 -19.79 13.12 26.88
C ASN A 194 -19.00 13.90 25.80
N GLY A 195 -19.00 13.40 24.58
CA GLY A 195 -18.25 13.97 23.47
C GLY A 195 -16.81 13.47 23.33
N TRP A 196 -16.23 12.87 24.35
CA TRP A 196 -14.87 12.27 24.27
C TRP A 196 -14.90 10.86 23.70
N GLY A 197 -13.90 10.55 22.88
CA GLY A 197 -13.61 9.23 22.40
C GLY A 197 -12.14 8.88 22.61
N LEU A 198 -11.85 7.58 22.83
CA LEU A 198 -10.50 7.07 23.02
C LEU A 198 -10.40 5.66 22.44
N HIS A 199 -9.36 5.45 21.65
CA HIS A 199 -8.90 4.13 21.18
C HIS A 199 -7.45 3.94 21.58
N ILE A 200 -7.11 2.78 22.11
CA ILE A 200 -5.73 2.36 22.39
C ILE A 200 -5.56 0.93 21.88
N LYS A 201 -4.53 0.70 21.08
CA LYS A 201 -4.10 -0.64 20.66
C LYS A 201 -2.63 -0.81 20.99
N ALA A 202 -2.28 -1.94 21.62
CA ALA A 202 -0.92 -2.39 21.78
C ALA A 202 -0.79 -3.80 21.20
N THR A 203 0.25 -4.06 20.42
CA THR A 203 0.50 -5.36 19.80
C THR A 203 1.96 -5.77 19.88
N HIS A 204 2.19 -7.07 19.98
CA HIS A 204 3.47 -7.72 19.75
C HIS A 204 3.27 -8.89 18.79
N GLN A 205 4.14 -8.98 17.78
CA GLN A 205 4.16 -10.07 16.80
C GLN A 205 5.59 -10.59 16.66
N GLN A 206 5.71 -11.90 16.45
CA GLN A 206 6.99 -12.53 16.10
C GLN A 206 6.78 -13.78 15.26
N THR A 207 7.80 -14.15 14.50
CA THR A 207 7.96 -15.43 13.81
C THR A 207 9.44 -15.69 13.56
N ASN A 208 9.84 -16.93 13.44
CA ASN A 208 11.19 -17.29 12.96
C ASN A 208 11.26 -17.28 11.42
N GLY A 209 10.10 -17.18 10.73
CA GLY A 209 9.99 -17.34 9.29
C GLY A 209 10.13 -18.80 8.86
N PHE A 210 9.71 -19.09 7.62
CA PHE A 210 9.99 -20.40 7.01
C PHE A 210 11.42 -20.48 6.50
N ARG A 211 11.92 -19.41 5.85
CA ARG A 211 13.31 -19.37 5.37
C ARG A 211 14.27 -19.17 6.52
N GLN A 212 15.43 -19.79 6.43
CA GLN A 212 16.52 -19.60 7.40
C GLN A 212 16.81 -18.12 7.59
N TYR A 213 17.03 -17.69 8.83
CA TYR A 213 17.29 -16.30 9.20
C TYR A 213 16.16 -15.29 8.90
N GLY A 214 15.05 -15.70 8.28
CA GLY A 214 13.92 -14.83 7.88
C GLY A 214 12.96 -14.50 9.03
N PHE A 215 13.46 -14.21 10.22
CA PHE A 215 12.65 -13.89 11.40
C PHE A 215 12.01 -12.50 11.31
N ASN A 216 10.90 -12.32 12.02
CA ASN A 216 10.31 -11.01 12.33
C ASN A 216 10.04 -10.90 13.83
N LYS A 217 10.35 -9.74 14.42
CA LYS A 217 9.91 -9.33 15.76
C LYS A 217 9.45 -7.89 15.69
N SER A 218 8.18 -7.65 16.01
CA SER A 218 7.58 -6.34 15.82
C SER A 218 6.63 -5.96 16.97
N GLN A 219 6.49 -4.67 17.20
CA GLN A 219 5.63 -4.09 18.22
C GLN A 219 4.99 -2.82 17.68
N ALA A 220 3.74 -2.54 18.07
CA ALA A 220 3.11 -1.27 17.79
C ALA A 220 2.23 -0.79 18.93
N LEU A 221 2.16 0.54 19.04
CA LEU A 221 1.21 1.26 19.89
C LEU A 221 0.46 2.27 19.03
N THR A 222 -0.87 2.15 19.00
CA THR A 222 -1.75 3.14 18.37
C THR A 222 -2.60 3.78 19.45
N VAL A 223 -2.67 5.11 19.43
CA VAL A 223 -3.56 5.89 20.28
C VAL A 223 -4.33 6.87 19.40
N LYS A 224 -5.65 6.86 19.50
CA LYS A 224 -6.50 7.89 18.89
C LYS A 224 -7.43 8.45 19.95
N THR A 225 -7.50 9.76 20.08
CA THR A 225 -8.41 10.45 20.99
C THR A 225 -9.05 11.63 20.29
N GLY A 226 -10.23 12.00 20.71
CA GLY A 226 -10.92 13.11 20.08
C GLY A 226 -12.10 13.62 20.89
N TYR A 227 -12.62 14.73 20.43
CA TYR A 227 -13.78 15.38 21.04
C TYR A 227 -14.81 15.78 19.98
N ARG A 228 -16.06 15.40 20.20
CA ARG A 228 -17.23 15.83 19.42
C ARG A 228 -17.93 16.97 20.14
N PHE A 229 -17.98 18.12 19.51
CA PHE A 229 -18.66 19.31 20.01
C PHE A 229 -20.17 19.20 19.86
N GLY A 230 -20.92 20.04 20.61
CA GLY A 230 -22.38 20.06 20.57
C GLY A 230 -22.99 20.45 19.20
N ASN A 231 -22.22 21.15 18.34
CA ASN A 231 -22.60 21.47 16.97
C ASN A 231 -22.22 20.35 15.96
N GLY A 232 -21.77 19.20 16.44
CA GLY A 232 -21.40 18.05 15.63
C GLY A 232 -19.97 18.10 15.04
N ALA A 233 -19.23 19.19 15.19
CA ALA A 233 -17.82 19.25 14.81
C ALA A 233 -17.01 18.22 15.60
N THR A 234 -15.94 17.70 15.00
CA THR A 234 -15.00 16.79 15.67
C THR A 234 -13.57 17.29 15.52
N ILE A 235 -12.79 17.09 16.57
CA ILE A 235 -11.33 17.20 16.52
C ILE A 235 -10.76 15.90 17.05
N ASP A 236 -9.82 15.28 16.33
CA ASP A 236 -9.17 14.07 16.79
C ASP A 236 -7.67 14.10 16.52
N LEU A 237 -6.92 13.52 17.45
CA LEU A 237 -5.48 13.28 17.38
C LEU A 237 -5.25 11.77 17.32
N MET A 238 -4.45 11.33 16.37
CA MET A 238 -4.02 9.94 16.21
C MET A 238 -2.51 9.85 16.19
N SER A 239 -1.96 8.87 16.89
CA SER A 239 -0.54 8.52 16.88
C SER A 239 -0.41 7.03 16.65
N ILE A 240 0.30 6.63 15.58
CA ILE A 240 0.69 5.24 15.30
C ILE A 240 2.20 5.16 15.47
N ASN A 241 2.66 4.23 16.31
CA ASN A 241 4.07 4.00 16.56
C ASN A 241 4.35 2.52 16.35
N GLY A 242 5.32 2.21 15.52
CA GLY A 242 5.73 0.84 15.22
C GLY A 242 7.23 0.67 15.23
N THR A 243 7.67 -0.50 15.64
CA THR A 243 9.07 -0.90 15.56
C THR A 243 9.15 -2.36 15.16
N HIS A 244 10.17 -2.70 14.38
CA HIS A 244 10.45 -4.09 14.07
C HIS A 244 11.94 -4.36 13.91
N ARG A 245 12.27 -5.64 13.97
CA ARG A 245 13.55 -6.21 13.57
C ARG A 245 13.28 -7.46 12.74
N ASN A 246 13.89 -7.52 11.55
CA ASN A 246 13.73 -8.64 10.62
C ASN A 246 15.08 -9.23 10.23
N GLY A 247 15.07 -10.52 9.90
CA GLY A 247 16.07 -11.11 9.04
C GLY A 247 15.67 -10.89 7.58
N GLN A 248 16.62 -10.56 6.73
CA GLN A 248 16.37 -10.26 5.32
C GLN A 248 16.07 -11.53 4.51
N GLY A 249 15.29 -11.39 3.43
CA GLY A 249 14.87 -12.51 2.58
C GLY A 249 14.70 -12.11 1.11
N TRP A 250 15.44 -11.08 0.64
CA TRP A 250 15.32 -10.53 -0.72
C TRP A 250 16.26 -11.15 -1.75
N ILE A 251 17.14 -12.10 -1.36
CA ILE A 251 17.91 -12.95 -2.26
C ILE A 251 17.30 -14.37 -2.28
N GLY A 252 17.01 -14.89 -3.48
CA GLY A 252 16.48 -16.22 -3.67
C GLY A 252 17.55 -17.32 -3.68
N ASN A 253 17.12 -18.55 -3.95
CA ASN A 253 17.96 -19.73 -4.02
C ASN A 253 17.72 -20.50 -5.33
N THR A 254 18.72 -21.21 -5.83
CA THR A 254 18.56 -22.12 -6.99
C THR A 254 17.67 -23.32 -6.61
N LEU A 255 17.11 -24.00 -7.60
CA LEU A 255 16.33 -25.21 -7.35
C LEU A 255 17.17 -26.34 -6.75
N GLU A 256 18.45 -26.42 -7.07
CA GLU A 256 19.41 -27.36 -6.51
C GLU A 256 19.62 -27.13 -5.02
N GLU A 257 19.84 -25.87 -4.63
CA GLU A 257 19.95 -25.47 -3.20
C GLU A 257 18.66 -25.80 -2.44
N LEU A 258 17.50 -25.47 -3.03
CA LEU A 258 16.19 -25.73 -2.43
C LEU A 258 15.82 -27.22 -2.37
N ALA A 259 16.39 -28.06 -3.24
CA ALA A 259 16.22 -29.50 -3.18
C ALA A 259 16.99 -30.11 -1.99
N ILE A 260 18.16 -29.55 -1.66
CA ILE A 260 18.99 -29.97 -0.52
C ILE A 260 18.45 -29.37 0.78
N THR A 261 18.17 -28.07 0.78
CA THR A 261 17.70 -27.31 1.95
C THR A 261 16.42 -26.56 1.59
N PRO A 262 15.25 -27.16 1.82
CA PRO A 262 13.97 -26.61 1.38
C PRO A 262 13.61 -25.22 1.93
N ASN A 263 14.20 -24.84 3.04
CA ASN A 263 14.03 -23.52 3.68
C ASN A 263 15.30 -22.66 3.58
N ALA A 264 16.16 -22.90 2.63
CA ALA A 264 17.33 -22.05 2.40
C ALA A 264 16.90 -20.58 2.15
N ASN A 265 17.76 -19.68 2.59
CA ASN A 265 17.68 -18.27 2.33
C ASN A 265 18.94 -17.83 1.58
N GLY A 266 18.78 -17.04 0.52
CA GLY A 266 19.94 -16.48 -0.19
C GLY A 266 20.64 -15.38 0.58
N ASN A 267 19.96 -14.73 1.53
CA ASN A 267 20.57 -13.80 2.45
C ASN A 267 21.29 -14.54 3.60
N THR A 268 22.31 -13.90 4.16
CA THR A 268 23.10 -14.47 5.28
C THR A 268 22.48 -14.10 6.65
N GLU A 269 22.95 -14.76 7.71
CA GLU A 269 22.48 -14.50 9.09
C GLU A 269 22.76 -13.06 9.54
N CYS A 270 23.80 -12.41 9.02
CA CYS A 270 24.16 -11.05 9.37
C CYS A 270 23.26 -9.99 8.70
N GLU A 271 22.53 -10.35 7.64
CA GLU A 271 21.65 -9.45 6.91
C GLU A 271 20.32 -9.30 7.64
N THR A 272 20.23 -8.26 8.44
CA THR A 272 19.07 -7.93 9.26
C THR A 272 18.73 -6.46 9.11
N ASP A 273 17.52 -6.08 9.45
CA ASP A 273 17.12 -4.69 9.60
C ASP A 273 16.47 -4.39 10.95
N ASN A 274 16.37 -3.11 11.26
CA ASN A 274 15.61 -2.63 12.39
C ASN A 274 15.05 -1.24 12.08
N TRP A 275 13.77 -1.02 12.37
CA TRP A 275 13.06 0.23 12.06
C TRP A 275 12.19 0.68 13.21
N PHE A 276 12.08 2.00 13.32
CA PHE A 276 11.06 2.69 14.10
C PHE A 276 10.34 3.68 13.20
N MET A 277 9.03 3.71 13.28
CA MET A 277 8.17 4.66 12.57
C MET A 277 7.14 5.25 13.52
N THR A 278 6.86 6.54 13.38
CA THR A 278 5.71 7.20 13.99
C THR A 278 4.96 8.06 12.96
N MET A 279 3.64 7.97 12.98
CA MET A 279 2.73 8.83 12.21
C MET A 279 1.76 9.49 13.19
N ASN A 280 1.76 10.81 13.19
CA ASN A 280 0.89 11.63 14.05
C ASN A 280 -0.01 12.49 13.17
N ARG A 281 -1.32 12.50 13.43
CA ARG A 281 -2.29 13.26 12.67
C ARG A 281 -3.26 13.97 13.61
N LEU A 282 -3.45 15.26 13.36
CA LEU A 282 -4.53 16.07 13.93
C LEU A 282 -5.55 16.33 12.83
N GLN A 283 -6.82 16.03 13.05
CA GLN A 283 -7.89 16.27 12.09
C GLN A 283 -9.05 17.03 12.73
N TYR A 284 -9.57 17.98 11.99
CA TYR A 284 -10.82 18.68 12.27
C TYR A 284 -11.82 18.36 11.16
N LYS A 285 -13.05 17.98 11.55
CA LYS A 285 -14.19 17.80 10.63
C LYS A 285 -15.39 18.58 11.14
N GLN A 286 -16.07 19.27 10.24
CA GLN A 286 -17.33 19.94 10.58
C GLN A 286 -18.27 19.92 9.38
N MET A 287 -19.55 19.72 9.66
CA MET A 287 -20.64 19.92 8.72
C MET A 287 -21.38 21.21 9.06
N PHE A 288 -21.56 22.05 8.03
CA PHE A 288 -22.36 23.26 8.06
C PHE A 288 -23.49 23.08 7.04
N ASP A 289 -24.73 22.98 7.45
CA ASP A 289 -25.87 22.73 6.57
C ASP A 289 -25.56 21.66 5.47
N ASN A 290 -25.24 22.11 4.26
CA ASN A 290 -24.91 21.28 3.11
C ASN A 290 -23.40 21.25 2.77
N THR A 291 -22.53 21.67 3.67
CA THR A 291 -21.09 21.76 3.44
C THR A 291 -20.32 20.96 4.48
N VAL A 292 -19.38 20.12 4.04
CA VAL A 292 -18.44 19.39 4.91
C VAL A 292 -17.05 19.98 4.73
N LEU A 293 -16.44 20.42 5.81
CA LEU A 293 -15.04 20.82 5.89
C LEU A 293 -14.23 19.72 6.57
N THR A 294 -13.12 19.33 5.99
CA THR A 294 -12.09 18.50 6.63
C THR A 294 -10.74 19.19 6.52
N ALA A 295 -10.04 19.31 7.62
CA ALA A 295 -8.69 19.83 7.67
C ALA A 295 -7.81 18.89 8.51
N SER A 296 -6.63 18.54 8.00
CA SER A 296 -5.69 17.67 8.71
C SER A 296 -4.29 18.26 8.63
N ALA A 297 -3.54 18.09 9.72
CA ALA A 297 -2.09 18.27 9.75
C ALA A 297 -1.46 16.97 10.23
N TYR A 298 -0.31 16.60 9.65
CA TYR A 298 0.33 15.34 9.97
C TYR A 298 1.86 15.47 10.01
N TYR A 299 2.46 14.60 10.78
CA TYR A 299 3.90 14.43 10.90
C TYR A 299 4.23 12.95 10.88
N GLN A 300 5.13 12.56 9.99
CA GLN A 300 5.70 11.22 9.92
C GLN A 300 7.21 11.29 10.16
N TYR A 301 7.70 10.42 11.02
CA TYR A 301 9.12 10.21 11.26
C TYR A 301 9.43 8.72 11.17
N GLN A 302 10.53 8.40 10.51
CA GLN A 302 11.04 7.04 10.45
C GLN A 302 12.56 7.06 10.56
N THR A 303 13.10 6.09 11.27
CA THR A 303 14.55 5.86 11.36
C THR A 303 14.83 4.38 11.51
N GLY A 304 15.96 3.96 10.99
CA GLY A 304 16.42 2.59 11.09
C GLY A 304 17.61 2.33 10.19
N SER A 305 18.00 1.07 10.14
CA SER A 305 19.07 0.62 9.25
C SER A 305 18.85 -0.81 8.80
N TYR A 306 19.48 -1.16 7.68
CA TYR A 306 19.58 -2.54 7.21
C TYR A 306 21.03 -2.90 6.92
N ARG A 307 21.36 -4.16 7.18
CA ARG A 307 22.68 -4.73 6.91
C ARG A 307 22.69 -5.42 5.57
N PHE A 308 23.75 -5.19 4.84
CA PHE A 308 23.98 -5.68 3.49
C PHE A 308 25.35 -6.38 3.43
N ASP A 309 25.33 -7.67 3.15
CA ASP A 309 26.54 -8.48 2.98
C ASP A 309 27.04 -8.35 1.54
N LEU A 310 28.09 -7.55 1.32
CA LEU A 310 28.61 -7.28 0.00
C LEU A 310 29.14 -8.55 -0.71
N ASP A 311 29.86 -9.40 0.02
CA ASP A 311 30.45 -10.62 -0.57
C ASP A 311 29.36 -11.59 -1.03
N ASN A 312 28.31 -11.76 -0.22
CA ASN A 312 27.16 -12.57 -0.58
C ASN A 312 26.44 -12.03 -1.82
N TYR A 313 26.20 -10.71 -1.87
CA TYR A 313 25.56 -10.06 -3.01
C TYR A 313 26.38 -10.21 -4.29
N MET A 314 27.66 -9.89 -4.21
CA MET A 314 28.57 -9.97 -5.37
C MET A 314 28.66 -11.40 -5.91
N THR A 315 28.75 -12.39 -5.04
CA THR A 315 28.80 -13.81 -5.44
C THR A 315 27.47 -14.24 -6.09
N ARG A 316 26.31 -13.93 -5.45
CA ARG A 316 25.00 -14.45 -5.89
C ARG A 316 24.37 -13.69 -7.03
N MET A 317 24.54 -12.37 -7.07
CA MET A 317 23.87 -11.50 -8.04
C MET A 317 24.78 -11.07 -9.18
N VAL A 318 26.08 -10.86 -8.92
CA VAL A 318 27.04 -10.36 -9.92
C VAL A 318 27.95 -11.49 -10.46
N GLY A 319 28.32 -12.47 -9.65
CA GLY A 319 29.19 -13.58 -10.01
C GLY A 319 30.66 -13.29 -9.73
N GLU A 320 30.95 -12.36 -8.83
CA GLU A 320 32.31 -12.01 -8.42
C GLU A 320 32.55 -12.40 -6.97
N GLU A 321 33.65 -13.11 -6.70
CA GLU A 321 34.08 -13.45 -5.34
C GLU A 321 35.05 -12.38 -4.81
N LEU A 322 34.59 -11.54 -3.89
CA LEU A 322 35.43 -10.48 -3.30
C LEU A 322 36.24 -10.97 -2.10
N ASN A 323 35.66 -11.82 -1.25
CA ASN A 323 36.23 -12.30 0.02
C ASN A 323 36.70 -11.16 0.93
N SER A 324 35.93 -10.06 0.93
CA SER A 324 36.27 -8.84 1.67
C SER A 324 35.85 -8.91 3.15
N GLY A 325 34.84 -9.72 3.48
CA GLY A 325 34.19 -9.76 4.77
C GLY A 325 33.36 -8.50 5.07
N ALA A 326 33.02 -7.72 4.02
CA ALA A 326 32.33 -6.43 4.17
C ALA A 326 30.84 -6.61 4.40
N VAL A 327 30.36 -6.16 5.56
CA VAL A 327 28.94 -5.98 5.83
C VAL A 327 28.66 -4.50 6.10
N TYR A 328 27.86 -3.90 5.25
CA TYR A 328 27.45 -2.50 5.37
C TYR A 328 26.22 -2.36 6.26
N ASP A 329 26.16 -1.32 7.06
CA ASP A 329 24.98 -0.92 7.82
C ASP A 329 24.45 0.40 7.25
N TYR A 330 23.48 0.29 6.31
CA TYR A 330 22.86 1.46 5.67
C TYR A 330 21.76 2.02 6.54
N GLY A 331 21.99 3.23 7.06
CA GLY A 331 21.04 3.97 7.87
C GLY A 331 20.16 4.91 7.06
N LEU A 332 18.91 5.03 7.47
CA LEU A 332 17.93 5.94 6.91
C LEU A 332 17.22 6.70 8.02
N THR A 333 17.01 7.99 7.80
CA THR A 333 16.17 8.81 8.70
C THR A 333 15.38 9.81 7.89
N HIS A 334 14.05 9.78 7.99
CA HIS A 334 13.21 10.74 7.30
C HIS A 334 12.26 11.50 8.21
N ASN A 335 11.85 12.67 7.75
CA ASN A 335 10.79 13.48 8.32
C ASN A 335 9.87 13.95 7.20
N MET A 336 8.56 13.87 7.42
CA MET A 336 7.54 14.43 6.56
C MET A 336 6.55 15.23 7.39
N VAL A 337 6.33 16.48 7.02
CA VAL A 337 5.31 17.35 7.62
C VAL A 337 4.38 17.80 6.52
N GLY A 338 3.09 17.64 6.72
CA GLY A 338 2.12 18.03 5.72
C GLY A 338 0.77 18.43 6.30
N ALA A 339 -0.05 18.97 5.42
CA ALA A 339 -1.42 19.34 5.73
C ALA A 339 -2.31 19.18 4.50
N ASN A 340 -3.58 18.88 4.74
CA ASN A 340 -4.61 18.90 3.71
C ASN A 340 -5.87 19.62 4.21
N VAL A 341 -6.57 20.26 3.29
CA VAL A 341 -7.87 20.89 3.53
C VAL A 341 -8.77 20.55 2.36
N ALA A 342 -9.95 20.07 2.64
CA ALA A 342 -10.95 19.75 1.63
C ALA A 342 -12.34 20.25 2.06
N VAL A 343 -13.08 20.75 1.09
CA VAL A 343 -14.46 21.22 1.25
C VAL A 343 -15.33 20.47 0.25
N LYS A 344 -16.47 19.98 0.73
CA LYS A 344 -17.48 19.30 -0.08
C LYS A 344 -18.83 19.98 0.12
N HIS A 345 -19.41 20.47 -0.96
CA HIS A 345 -20.76 21.06 -0.98
C HIS A 345 -21.76 20.10 -1.62
N TYR A 346 -22.93 20.00 -1.00
CA TYR A 346 -24.09 19.28 -1.53
C TYR A 346 -25.12 20.33 -1.99
N LEU A 347 -25.25 20.52 -3.30
CA LEU A 347 -26.06 21.56 -3.93
C LEU A 347 -27.16 20.90 -4.77
N ASN A 348 -28.23 20.40 -4.15
CA ASN A 348 -29.28 19.61 -4.79
C ASN A 348 -28.67 18.45 -5.62
N ASP A 349 -28.76 18.54 -6.94
CA ASP A 349 -28.25 17.52 -7.88
C ASP A 349 -26.74 17.64 -8.16
N VAL A 350 -26.06 18.65 -7.61
CA VAL A 350 -24.63 18.89 -7.81
C VAL A 350 -23.86 18.67 -6.49
N THR A 351 -22.78 17.94 -6.57
CA THR A 351 -21.78 17.85 -5.51
C THR A 351 -20.49 18.50 -5.98
N LEU A 352 -19.99 19.48 -5.25
CA LEU A 352 -18.73 20.14 -5.53
C LEU A 352 -17.73 19.80 -4.41
N THR A 353 -16.61 19.19 -4.77
CA THR A 353 -15.49 18.93 -3.85
C THR A 353 -14.25 19.65 -4.36
N TYR A 354 -13.55 20.34 -3.50
CA TYR A 354 -12.27 20.95 -3.84
C TYR A 354 -11.35 20.97 -2.62
N GLY A 355 -10.06 21.01 -2.86
CA GLY A 355 -9.09 21.00 -1.77
C GLY A 355 -7.68 21.27 -2.21
N VAL A 356 -6.84 21.36 -1.20
CA VAL A 356 -5.39 21.48 -1.33
C VAL A 356 -4.70 20.51 -0.40
N ASN A 357 -3.61 19.93 -0.86
CA ASN A 357 -2.74 19.07 -0.07
C ASN A 357 -1.30 19.48 -0.32
N GLY A 358 -0.46 19.45 0.72
CA GLY A 358 0.95 19.68 0.54
C GLY A 358 1.77 19.11 1.68
N TYR A 359 3.00 18.69 1.35
CA TYR A 359 3.98 18.26 2.33
C TYR A 359 5.38 18.70 1.95
N THR A 360 6.25 18.77 2.95
CA THR A 360 7.69 18.80 2.83
C THR A 360 8.28 17.56 3.46
N TYR A 361 9.26 17.01 2.82
CA TYR A 361 9.91 15.77 3.19
C TYR A 361 11.42 15.90 3.07
N ASN A 362 12.17 15.25 3.98
CA ASN A 362 13.58 15.03 3.84
C ASN A 362 13.95 13.63 4.33
N ARG A 363 14.93 13.02 3.66
CA ARG A 363 15.47 11.71 4.03
C ARG A 363 16.98 11.71 3.89
N ARG A 364 17.66 11.43 4.99
CA ARG A 364 19.10 11.19 5.00
C ARG A 364 19.36 9.70 4.83
N HIS A 365 20.27 9.38 3.92
CA HIS A 365 20.84 8.07 3.72
C HIS A 365 22.31 8.12 4.13
N TYR A 366 22.76 7.22 4.96
CA TYR A 366 24.11 7.25 5.51
C TYR A 366 24.63 5.85 5.84
N LEU A 367 25.92 5.70 5.88
CA LEU A 367 26.56 4.51 6.42
C LEU A 367 26.58 4.61 7.96
N GLY A 368 25.83 3.74 8.65
CA GLY A 368 25.58 3.80 10.10
C GLY A 368 26.63 3.13 10.95
N GLY A 369 27.49 2.29 10.36
CA GLY A 369 28.53 1.57 11.09
C GLY A 369 29.36 0.66 10.20
N LYS A 370 30.53 0.29 10.68
CA LYS A 370 31.42 -0.71 10.07
C LYS A 370 31.21 -2.08 10.70
N SER A 371 31.07 -3.09 9.89
CA SER A 371 31.47 -4.42 10.30
C SER A 371 32.99 -4.54 10.08
N VAL A 372 33.64 -5.02 11.10
CA VAL A 372 35.08 -5.23 11.24
C VAL A 372 35.71 -5.81 9.96
N ASN A 373 36.79 -5.19 9.50
CA ASN A 373 37.88 -5.68 8.62
C ASN A 373 38.01 -5.16 7.19
N VAL A 374 37.48 -4.00 6.79
CA VAL A 374 37.76 -3.53 5.42
C VAL A 374 38.21 -2.08 5.37
N ASP A 375 39.48 -1.89 5.07
CA ASP A 375 40.05 -0.57 4.69
C ASP A 375 39.60 -0.10 3.27
N MET A 376 38.83 -0.91 2.56
CA MET A 376 38.44 -0.67 1.16
C MET A 376 37.04 -0.07 1.01
N VAL A 377 36.29 0.09 2.08
CA VAL A 377 34.91 0.56 2.03
C VAL A 377 34.87 2.06 2.19
N ASN A 378 34.12 2.67 1.30
CA ASN A 378 33.79 4.09 1.41
C ASN A 378 33.04 4.39 2.71
N GLU A 379 33.76 4.86 3.74
CA GLU A 379 33.21 5.32 5.02
C GLU A 379 32.25 6.50 4.88
N ASN A 380 31.94 6.90 3.67
CA ASN A 380 31.54 8.25 3.31
C ASN A 380 30.18 8.31 2.59
N TYR A 381 29.35 7.24 2.62
CA TYR A 381 28.00 7.33 2.11
C TYR A 381 27.11 8.18 3.01
N ASP A 382 26.84 9.40 2.60
CA ASP A 382 25.97 10.34 3.29
C ASP A 382 25.36 11.33 2.30
N ASN A 383 24.04 11.26 2.14
CA ASN A 383 23.31 12.16 1.26
C ASN A 383 21.90 12.43 1.78
N VAL A 384 21.26 13.46 1.26
CA VAL A 384 19.92 13.86 1.65
C VAL A 384 19.06 14.15 0.42
N GLY A 385 17.92 13.46 0.33
CA GLY A 385 16.82 13.81 -0.55
C GLY A 385 15.85 14.77 0.12
N TYR A 386 15.41 15.80 -0.59
CA TYR A 386 14.37 16.74 -0.17
C TYR A 386 13.26 16.72 -1.21
N LYS A 387 12.02 16.59 -0.74
CA LYS A 387 10.86 16.64 -1.63
C LYS A 387 9.80 17.59 -1.10
N ASN A 388 9.24 18.39 -1.99
CA ASN A 388 8.07 19.20 -1.72
C ASN A 388 6.99 18.83 -2.73
N ASP A 389 5.81 18.58 -2.26
CA ASP A 389 4.63 18.28 -3.06
C ASP A 389 3.52 19.24 -2.68
N LEU A 390 2.89 19.86 -3.66
CA LEU A 390 1.72 20.72 -3.48
C LEU A 390 0.73 20.40 -4.58
N SER A 391 -0.48 20.02 -4.20
CA SER A 391 -1.57 19.78 -5.15
C SER A 391 -2.83 20.55 -4.79
N ALA A 392 -3.53 20.99 -5.83
CA ALA A 392 -4.87 21.55 -5.73
C ALA A 392 -5.78 20.77 -6.67
N TYR A 393 -7.01 20.49 -6.23
CA TYR A 393 -7.96 19.71 -7.01
C TYR A 393 -9.37 20.21 -6.88
N THR A 394 -10.16 19.89 -7.88
CA THR A 394 -11.61 20.06 -7.85
C THR A 394 -12.30 18.86 -8.49
N MET A 395 -13.49 18.52 -7.99
CA MET A 395 -14.35 17.50 -8.54
C MET A 395 -15.79 18.00 -8.51
N VAL A 396 -16.49 17.77 -9.61
CA VAL A 396 -17.90 18.05 -9.75
C VAL A 396 -18.63 16.75 -10.03
N GLY A 397 -19.60 16.43 -9.19
CA GLY A 397 -20.57 15.36 -9.42
C GLY A 397 -21.93 15.99 -9.76
N TYR A 398 -22.64 15.42 -10.72
CA TYR A 398 -23.95 15.89 -11.15
C TYR A 398 -24.90 14.71 -11.39
N LYS A 399 -26.12 14.82 -10.87
CA LYS A 399 -27.21 13.88 -11.09
C LYS A 399 -28.29 14.50 -11.97
N PRO A 400 -28.18 14.42 -13.31
CA PRO A 400 -29.16 14.99 -14.21
C PRO A 400 -30.55 14.35 -14.09
N ILE A 401 -30.61 13.09 -13.70
CA ILE A 401 -31.81 12.32 -13.37
C ILE A 401 -31.49 11.33 -12.25
N GLU A 402 -32.50 10.80 -11.56
CA GLU A 402 -32.34 9.95 -10.38
C GLU A 402 -31.38 8.77 -10.55
N ASN A 403 -31.38 8.18 -11.74
CA ASN A 403 -30.64 6.97 -12.05
C ASN A 403 -29.35 7.19 -12.86
N LEU A 404 -28.94 8.43 -13.12
CA LEU A 404 -27.70 8.77 -13.80
C LEU A 404 -26.87 9.74 -12.97
N SER A 405 -25.64 9.35 -12.67
CA SER A 405 -24.64 10.21 -12.03
C SER A 405 -23.45 10.36 -12.96
N VAL A 406 -22.98 11.59 -13.15
CA VAL A 406 -21.75 11.88 -13.89
C VAL A 406 -20.83 12.69 -13.00
N SER A 407 -19.53 12.48 -13.12
CA SER A 407 -18.55 13.29 -12.39
C SER A 407 -17.30 13.52 -13.22
N GLY A 408 -16.68 14.66 -12.98
CA GLY A 408 -15.37 15.00 -13.53
C GLY A 408 -14.50 15.62 -12.48
N ASN A 409 -13.20 15.40 -12.60
CA ASN A 409 -12.21 15.93 -11.69
C ASN A 409 -10.99 16.46 -12.44
N VAL A 410 -10.30 17.41 -11.84
CA VAL A 410 -9.00 17.91 -12.27
C VAL A 410 -8.13 18.15 -11.05
N GLN A 411 -6.85 17.81 -11.18
CA GLN A 411 -5.82 18.07 -10.20
C GLN A 411 -4.63 18.73 -10.88
N TYR A 412 -4.11 19.78 -10.27
CA TYR A 412 -2.79 20.32 -10.55
C TYR A 412 -1.84 19.91 -9.45
N ARG A 413 -0.68 19.37 -9.80
CA ARG A 413 0.32 18.89 -8.86
C ARG A 413 1.69 19.48 -9.22
N PHE A 414 2.31 20.11 -8.23
CA PHE A 414 3.66 20.66 -8.27
C PHE A 414 4.55 19.78 -7.40
N VAL A 415 5.64 19.26 -7.97
CA VAL A 415 6.59 18.40 -7.27
C VAL A 415 8.00 18.93 -7.50
N ASN A 416 8.73 19.19 -6.42
CA ASN A 416 10.14 19.53 -6.45
C ASN A 416 10.94 18.48 -5.69
N PHE A 417 11.97 17.93 -6.32
CA PHE A 417 12.90 17.00 -5.71
C PHE A 417 14.33 17.55 -5.83
N ASN A 418 15.06 17.52 -4.71
CA ASN A 418 16.46 17.88 -4.64
C ASN A 418 17.23 16.75 -3.96
N TYR A 419 18.37 16.40 -4.53
CA TYR A 419 19.32 15.48 -3.96
C TYR A 419 20.63 16.21 -3.71
N ASN A 420 21.16 16.08 -2.50
CA ASN A 420 22.45 16.66 -2.11
C ASN A 420 23.31 15.53 -1.53
N ASP A 421 24.49 15.37 -2.13
CA ASP A 421 25.52 14.51 -1.57
C ASP A 421 26.34 15.32 -0.57
N ASN A 422 26.42 14.85 0.69
CA ASN A 422 27.13 15.51 1.77
C ASN A 422 28.63 15.25 1.77
N LEU A 423 29.13 14.43 0.83
CA LEU A 423 30.56 14.14 0.70
C LEU A 423 31.34 15.36 0.24
N ASN A 424 32.63 15.41 0.57
CA ASN A 424 33.53 16.46 0.10
C ASN A 424 33.76 16.33 -1.41
N ASP A 425 33.98 17.44 -2.09
CA ASP A 425 34.15 17.51 -3.55
C ASP A 425 35.40 16.79 -4.09
N ASP A 426 36.36 16.49 -3.22
CA ASP A 426 37.59 15.75 -3.55
C ASP A 426 37.42 14.23 -3.46
N MET A 427 36.24 13.74 -3.04
CA MET A 427 35.97 12.31 -2.93
C MET A 427 35.48 11.70 -4.24
N SER A 428 36.14 10.63 -4.69
CA SER A 428 35.84 9.93 -5.95
C SER A 428 34.45 9.28 -6.01
N PHE A 429 33.75 9.18 -4.86
CA PHE A 429 32.43 8.54 -4.72
C PHE A 429 31.30 9.55 -4.54
N LYS A 430 31.56 10.84 -4.68
CA LYS A 430 30.52 11.84 -4.58
C LYS A 430 29.61 11.80 -5.80
N ALA A 431 28.30 11.55 -5.56
CA ALA A 431 27.30 11.68 -6.60
C ALA A 431 26.97 13.15 -6.85
N LYS A 432 26.57 13.47 -8.08
CA LYS A 432 26.24 14.83 -8.47
C LYS A 432 24.94 15.32 -7.80
N ASP A 433 25.00 16.47 -7.16
CA ASP A 433 23.81 17.15 -6.67
C ASP A 433 22.83 17.42 -7.81
N MET A 434 21.54 17.21 -7.57
CA MET A 434 20.51 17.44 -8.56
C MET A 434 19.32 18.21 -7.97
N SER A 435 18.65 18.95 -8.84
CA SER A 435 17.37 19.61 -8.55
C SER A 435 16.45 19.44 -9.74
N THR A 436 15.27 18.95 -9.51
CA THR A 436 14.28 18.77 -10.57
C THR A 436 12.89 19.23 -10.11
N LEU A 437 12.11 19.69 -11.09
CA LEU A 437 10.80 20.26 -10.90
C LEU A 437 9.82 19.68 -11.92
N TRP A 438 8.70 19.17 -11.45
CA TRP A 438 7.61 18.69 -12.30
C TRP A 438 6.32 19.44 -12.01
N ASN A 439 5.55 19.65 -13.07
CA ASN A 439 4.20 20.19 -13.01
C ASN A 439 3.28 19.26 -13.77
N PHE A 440 2.25 18.74 -13.10
CA PHE A 440 1.34 17.77 -13.67
C PHE A 440 -0.09 18.28 -13.63
N VAL A 441 -0.83 17.95 -14.68
CA VAL A 441 -2.28 18.08 -14.71
C VAL A 441 -2.85 16.67 -14.88
N ASN A 442 -3.60 16.23 -13.88
CA ASN A 442 -4.31 14.96 -13.88
C ASN A 442 -5.80 15.24 -13.97
N PHE A 443 -6.54 14.41 -14.69
CA PHE A 443 -7.98 14.57 -14.80
C PHE A 443 -8.68 13.24 -15.01
N GLY A 444 -9.96 13.20 -14.68
CA GLY A 444 -10.79 12.02 -14.85
C GLY A 444 -12.24 12.38 -15.10
N PHE A 445 -12.93 11.42 -15.68
CA PHE A 445 -14.36 11.44 -15.91
C PHE A 445 -14.96 10.10 -15.53
N ASN A 446 -16.17 10.14 -14.94
CA ASN A 446 -16.90 8.95 -14.56
C ASN A 446 -18.39 9.16 -14.85
N ALA A 447 -19.06 8.11 -15.33
CA ALA A 447 -20.51 8.07 -15.48
C ALA A 447 -21.03 6.74 -14.91
N GLU A 448 -22.09 6.83 -14.13
CA GLU A 448 -22.78 5.69 -13.53
C GLU A 448 -24.27 5.77 -13.87
N TYR A 449 -24.82 4.65 -14.32
CA TYR A 449 -26.22 4.54 -14.68
C TYR A 449 -26.86 3.32 -14.02
N ILE A 450 -28.02 3.51 -13.40
CA ILE A 450 -28.83 2.48 -12.72
C ILE A 450 -30.09 2.24 -13.54
N PRO A 451 -30.04 1.40 -14.60
CA PRO A 451 -31.15 1.20 -15.52
C PRO A 451 -32.38 0.59 -14.86
N VAL A 452 -32.15 -0.29 -13.89
CA VAL A 452 -33.19 -0.94 -13.08
C VAL A 452 -32.65 -1.12 -11.66
N LYS A 453 -33.54 -1.29 -10.70
CA LYS A 453 -33.18 -1.56 -9.32
C LYS A 453 -32.16 -2.71 -9.24
N ASN A 454 -31.12 -2.54 -8.44
CA ASN A 454 -30.06 -3.52 -8.18
C ASN A 454 -29.06 -3.72 -9.34
N LEU A 455 -29.18 -3.04 -10.47
CA LEU A 455 -28.23 -3.11 -11.57
C LEU A 455 -27.60 -1.74 -11.78
N LYS A 456 -26.29 -1.65 -11.64
CA LYS A 456 -25.48 -0.46 -11.90
C LYS A 456 -24.54 -0.74 -13.08
N THR A 457 -24.42 0.19 -14.00
CA THR A 457 -23.39 0.20 -15.04
C THR A 457 -22.56 1.46 -14.89
N TYR A 458 -21.28 1.38 -15.23
CA TYR A 458 -20.39 2.54 -15.14
C TYR A 458 -19.35 2.54 -16.26
N THR A 459 -18.85 3.73 -16.54
CA THR A 459 -17.65 3.94 -17.35
C THR A 459 -16.79 4.99 -16.69
N ARG A 460 -15.48 4.80 -16.74
CA ARG A 460 -14.49 5.70 -16.14
C ARG A 460 -13.32 5.89 -17.09
N PHE A 461 -12.80 7.12 -17.16
CA PHE A 461 -11.57 7.46 -17.84
C PHE A 461 -10.69 8.32 -16.94
N ASN A 462 -9.40 7.99 -16.85
CA ASN A 462 -8.42 8.79 -16.13
C ASN A 462 -7.16 9.02 -16.96
N TYR A 463 -6.56 10.21 -16.77
CA TYR A 463 -5.27 10.62 -17.30
C TYR A 463 -4.39 11.06 -16.14
N ILE A 464 -3.30 10.34 -15.90
CA ILE A 464 -2.46 10.52 -14.72
C ILE A 464 -0.99 10.57 -15.11
N ASN A 465 -0.27 11.54 -14.54
CA ASN A 465 1.18 11.69 -14.65
C ASN A 465 1.85 11.31 -13.33
N ARG A 466 3.04 10.71 -13.40
CA ARG A 466 3.85 10.36 -12.25
C ARG A 466 5.31 10.65 -12.52
N GLU A 467 5.95 11.32 -11.59
CA GLU A 467 7.40 11.51 -11.57
C GLU A 467 8.14 10.21 -11.22
N PRO A 468 9.40 10.04 -11.67
CA PRO A 468 10.28 8.96 -11.22
C PRO A 468 10.55 9.04 -9.72
N THR A 469 10.79 7.88 -9.10
CA THR A 469 11.33 7.79 -7.74
C THR A 469 12.83 8.07 -7.74
N ARG A 470 13.41 8.25 -6.55
CA ARG A 470 14.87 8.30 -6.41
C ARG A 470 15.52 7.02 -6.97
N SER A 471 15.01 5.85 -6.59
CA SER A 471 15.54 4.56 -7.08
C SER A 471 15.47 4.44 -8.60
N ASP A 472 14.41 4.95 -9.24
CA ASP A 472 14.33 5.01 -10.70
C ASP A 472 15.44 5.88 -11.30
N MET A 473 15.71 7.04 -10.69
CA MET A 473 16.68 8.02 -11.21
C MET A 473 18.14 7.58 -11.04
N PHE A 474 18.48 6.97 -9.91
CA PHE A 474 19.86 6.59 -9.64
C PHE A 474 20.17 5.12 -10.00
N GLY A 475 19.20 4.20 -9.89
CA GLY A 475 19.42 2.77 -10.11
C GLY A 475 20.50 2.18 -9.18
N GLY A 476 20.71 2.77 -8.00
CA GLY A 476 21.74 2.38 -7.03
C GLY A 476 23.14 2.96 -7.29
N ASN A 477 23.29 3.76 -8.34
CA ASN A 477 24.61 4.31 -8.72
C ASN A 477 25.13 5.39 -7.75
N GLU A 478 24.25 6.03 -6.98
CA GLU A 478 24.64 7.05 -6.00
C GLU A 478 25.56 6.51 -4.89
N VAL A 479 25.53 5.21 -4.63
CA VAL A 479 26.41 4.55 -3.63
C VAL A 479 27.87 4.62 -4.05
N PHE A 480 28.16 4.73 -5.36
CA PHE A 480 29.49 4.70 -5.96
C PHE A 480 29.82 6.00 -6.73
N GLY A 481 29.08 7.08 -6.51
CA GLY A 481 29.29 8.35 -7.17
C GLY A 481 28.86 8.39 -8.64
N GLY A 482 27.89 7.52 -9.00
CA GLY A 482 27.38 7.43 -10.37
C GLY A 482 26.51 8.61 -10.80
N GLU A 483 26.33 8.75 -12.11
CA GLU A 483 25.45 9.76 -12.71
C GLU A 483 23.98 9.31 -12.63
N VAL A 484 23.08 10.29 -12.64
CA VAL A 484 21.64 10.09 -12.68
C VAL A 484 21.21 9.54 -14.03
N ASN A 485 20.39 8.49 -14.06
CA ASN A 485 19.81 7.95 -15.28
C ASN A 485 18.89 8.97 -15.98
N THR A 486 18.83 8.93 -17.29
CA THR A 486 17.91 9.72 -18.12
C THR A 486 16.49 9.15 -18.06
N ILE A 487 15.86 9.21 -16.90
CA ILE A 487 14.51 8.73 -16.67
C ILE A 487 13.51 9.89 -16.73
N VAL A 488 12.39 9.70 -17.41
CA VAL A 488 11.34 10.70 -17.58
C VAL A 488 10.03 10.26 -16.89
N PRO A 489 9.15 11.23 -16.56
CA PRO A 489 7.85 10.91 -15.98
C PRO A 489 7.01 9.98 -16.86
N GLU A 490 6.27 9.08 -16.23
CA GLU A 490 5.33 8.20 -16.90
C GLU A 490 3.93 8.81 -16.96
N ILE A 491 3.19 8.46 -18.03
CA ILE A 491 1.80 8.88 -18.25
C ILE A 491 0.95 7.64 -18.41
N ALA A 492 -0.08 7.52 -17.58
CA ALA A 492 -1.08 6.48 -17.68
C ALA A 492 -2.43 7.05 -18.15
N LYS A 493 -3.09 6.33 -19.03
CA LYS A 493 -4.47 6.55 -19.46
C LYS A 493 -5.23 5.28 -19.21
N ASP A 494 -6.36 5.36 -18.52
CA ASP A 494 -7.14 4.20 -18.09
C ASP A 494 -8.60 4.38 -18.46
N LEU A 495 -9.13 3.41 -19.20
CA LEU A 495 -10.55 3.33 -19.56
C LEU A 495 -11.14 2.07 -18.93
N GLU A 496 -12.20 2.23 -18.16
CA GLU A 496 -12.93 1.12 -17.57
C GLU A 496 -14.42 1.17 -17.89
N ILE A 497 -14.99 -0.01 -18.04
CA ILE A 497 -16.43 -0.20 -18.22
C ILE A 497 -16.83 -1.40 -17.35
N GLY A 498 -17.87 -1.22 -16.55
CA GLY A 498 -18.31 -2.29 -15.67
C GLY A 498 -19.80 -2.34 -15.44
N VAL A 499 -20.21 -3.47 -14.87
CA VAL A 499 -21.57 -3.75 -14.43
C VAL A 499 -21.55 -4.39 -13.05
N GLU A 500 -22.43 -3.93 -12.18
CA GLU A 500 -22.64 -4.49 -10.86
C GLU A 500 -24.13 -4.84 -10.68
N TYR A 501 -24.37 -6.03 -10.16
CA TYR A 501 -25.70 -6.48 -9.76
C TYR A 501 -25.66 -6.88 -8.28
N GLY A 502 -26.56 -6.33 -7.48
CA GLY A 502 -26.64 -6.64 -6.04
C GLY A 502 -28.06 -6.97 -5.62
N SER A 503 -28.26 -8.14 -5.02
CA SER A 503 -29.50 -8.56 -4.36
C SER A 503 -29.20 -8.92 -2.90
N LYS A 504 -30.19 -9.43 -2.16
CA LYS A 504 -29.99 -9.92 -0.79
C LYS A 504 -29.08 -11.16 -0.71
N THR A 505 -29.02 -11.95 -1.76
CA THR A 505 -28.35 -13.25 -1.78
C THR A 505 -27.24 -13.35 -2.82
N VAL A 506 -27.18 -12.41 -3.77
CA VAL A 506 -26.19 -12.45 -4.85
C VAL A 506 -25.63 -11.04 -5.07
N TYR A 507 -24.31 -10.96 -5.12
CA TYR A 507 -23.57 -9.82 -5.66
C TYR A 507 -22.70 -10.29 -6.82
N LEU A 508 -22.69 -9.56 -7.91
CA LEU A 508 -21.84 -9.80 -9.08
C LEU A 508 -21.29 -8.45 -9.57
N SER A 509 -19.98 -8.37 -9.69
CA SER A 509 -19.30 -7.25 -10.37
C SER A 509 -18.46 -7.79 -11.52
N LEU A 510 -18.58 -7.18 -12.69
CA LEU A 510 -17.74 -7.42 -13.85
C LEU A 510 -17.16 -6.10 -14.31
N ASN A 511 -15.85 -6.02 -14.43
CA ASN A 511 -15.11 -4.84 -14.87
C ASN A 511 -14.18 -5.20 -16.03
N GLY A 512 -14.30 -4.50 -17.15
CA GLY A 512 -13.33 -4.53 -18.24
C GLY A 512 -12.48 -3.27 -18.20
N TYR A 513 -11.16 -3.40 -18.34
CA TYR A 513 -10.25 -2.27 -18.33
C TYR A 513 -9.26 -2.30 -19.48
N TYR A 514 -8.82 -1.10 -19.89
CA TYR A 514 -7.74 -0.88 -20.83
C TYR A 514 -6.89 0.31 -20.37
N MET A 515 -5.66 0.01 -19.90
CA MET A 515 -4.67 0.99 -19.50
C MET A 515 -3.58 1.05 -20.56
N TRP A 516 -3.24 2.23 -21.04
CA TRP A 516 -2.10 2.41 -21.94
C TRP A 516 -1.19 3.53 -21.42
N PHE A 517 0.10 3.34 -21.65
CA PHE A 517 1.14 4.15 -21.05
C PHE A 517 1.99 4.82 -22.12
N ASN A 518 2.50 5.98 -21.79
CA ASN A 518 3.63 6.59 -22.45
C ASN A 518 4.77 6.70 -21.44
N ASN A 519 5.96 6.29 -21.84
CA ASN A 519 7.15 6.30 -21.00
C ASN A 519 6.96 5.52 -19.67
N GLU A 520 6.26 4.40 -19.71
CA GLU A 520 6.12 3.59 -18.49
C GLU A 520 7.48 3.19 -17.94
N LEU A 521 7.67 3.32 -16.64
CA LEU A 521 8.82 2.80 -15.92
C LEU A 521 8.60 1.32 -15.63
N VAL A 522 9.33 0.45 -16.30
CA VAL A 522 9.20 -1.01 -16.16
C VAL A 522 10.46 -1.61 -15.58
N LEU A 523 10.31 -2.71 -14.85
CA LEU A 523 11.45 -3.52 -14.44
C LEU A 523 12.23 -3.98 -15.69
N ASN A 524 13.54 -3.74 -15.74
CA ASN A 524 14.41 -4.20 -16.82
C ASN A 524 15.05 -5.58 -16.54
N GLY A 525 14.86 -6.13 -15.34
CA GLY A 525 15.41 -7.42 -14.91
C GLY A 525 16.78 -7.31 -14.24
N GLU A 526 17.35 -6.12 -14.17
CA GLU A 526 18.63 -5.83 -13.51
C GLU A 526 18.43 -5.37 -12.07
N TYR A 527 19.50 -5.46 -11.29
CA TYR A 527 19.59 -4.95 -9.93
C TYR A 527 20.72 -3.94 -9.82
N GLY A 528 20.45 -2.85 -9.14
CA GLY A 528 21.46 -1.84 -8.81
C GLY A 528 22.47 -2.34 -7.77
N LEU A 529 23.56 -1.62 -7.63
CA LEU A 529 24.62 -1.95 -6.65
C LEU A 529 24.15 -1.84 -5.19
N ASN A 530 23.00 -1.23 -4.95
CA ASN A 530 22.31 -1.19 -3.65
C ASN A 530 21.33 -2.36 -3.43
N GLY A 531 21.26 -3.31 -4.39
CA GLY A 531 20.37 -4.46 -4.32
C GLY A 531 18.92 -4.20 -4.72
N LEU A 532 18.56 -2.98 -5.14
CA LEU A 532 17.21 -2.66 -5.57
C LEU A 532 17.00 -2.94 -7.06
N PRO A 533 15.78 -3.39 -7.48
CA PRO A 533 15.46 -3.61 -8.89
C PRO A 533 15.56 -2.32 -9.70
N CYS A 534 16.17 -2.40 -10.89
CA CYS A 534 16.28 -1.28 -11.80
C CYS A 534 15.07 -1.15 -12.73
N HIS A 535 14.77 0.08 -13.13
CA HIS A 535 13.70 0.40 -14.07
C HIS A 535 14.25 1.16 -15.29
N GLU A 536 13.53 1.03 -16.40
CA GLU A 536 13.75 1.81 -17.62
C GLU A 536 12.41 2.34 -18.18
N ASN A 537 12.46 3.46 -18.90
CA ASN A 537 11.28 3.95 -19.60
C ASN A 537 11.07 3.16 -20.91
N VAL A 538 9.86 2.66 -21.11
CA VAL A 538 9.42 2.10 -22.40
C VAL A 538 8.44 3.02 -23.09
N SER A 539 8.60 3.22 -24.39
CA SER A 539 7.79 4.19 -25.14
C SER A 539 6.31 3.82 -25.18
N ASN A 540 6.00 2.53 -25.28
CA ASN A 540 4.63 2.02 -25.37
C ASN A 540 4.46 0.74 -24.56
N SER A 541 3.42 0.72 -23.75
CA SER A 541 2.97 -0.47 -23.04
C SER A 541 1.47 -0.40 -22.80
N PHE A 542 0.87 -1.54 -22.51
CA PHE A 542 -0.53 -1.59 -22.16
C PHE A 542 -0.84 -2.73 -21.19
N ARG A 543 -1.91 -2.52 -20.43
CA ARG A 543 -2.58 -3.55 -19.62
C ARG A 543 -4.05 -3.55 -19.94
N ARG A 544 -4.62 -4.72 -20.19
CA ARG A 544 -6.05 -4.88 -20.41
C ARG A 544 -6.53 -6.18 -19.79
N GLY A 545 -7.76 -6.21 -19.33
CA GLY A 545 -8.29 -7.41 -18.71
C GLY A 545 -9.76 -7.29 -18.34
N ILE A 546 -10.25 -8.38 -17.77
CA ILE A 546 -11.57 -8.51 -17.18
C ILE A 546 -11.38 -8.97 -15.74
N GLU A 547 -12.09 -8.33 -14.84
CA GLU A 547 -12.13 -8.65 -13.41
C GLU A 547 -13.56 -9.03 -13.02
N MET A 548 -13.71 -10.03 -12.18
CA MET A 548 -14.98 -10.53 -11.69
C MET A 548 -14.92 -10.68 -10.17
N GLU A 549 -15.98 -10.24 -9.51
CA GLU A 549 -16.28 -10.53 -8.11
C GLU A 549 -17.69 -11.10 -8.04
N PHE A 550 -17.84 -12.18 -7.28
CA PHE A 550 -19.11 -12.88 -7.15
C PHE A 550 -19.26 -13.39 -5.72
N ASP A 551 -20.31 -12.91 -5.04
CA ASP A 551 -20.72 -13.40 -3.72
C ASP A 551 -22.11 -13.99 -3.82
N TRP A 552 -22.27 -15.18 -3.28
CA TRP A 552 -23.53 -15.87 -3.31
C TRP A 552 -23.82 -16.62 -2.00
N ASN A 553 -24.88 -16.21 -1.34
CA ASN A 553 -25.50 -16.97 -0.27
C ASN A 553 -26.55 -17.91 -0.91
N PHE A 554 -26.13 -19.14 -1.29
CA PHE A 554 -26.94 -20.02 -2.10
C PHE A 554 -27.90 -20.89 -1.29
N VAL A 555 -27.58 -21.16 -0.02
CA VAL A 555 -28.44 -21.81 0.98
C VAL A 555 -28.19 -21.09 2.30
N ASP A 556 -29.20 -20.99 3.14
CA ASP A 556 -29.06 -20.36 4.45
C ASP A 556 -27.74 -20.73 5.13
N LYS A 557 -26.91 -19.76 5.46
CA LYS A 557 -25.58 -19.87 6.10
C LYS A 557 -24.45 -20.44 5.23
N PHE A 558 -24.70 -20.86 3.99
CA PHE A 558 -23.65 -21.29 3.06
C PHE A 558 -23.35 -20.18 2.06
N ASN A 559 -22.10 -19.81 1.95
CA ASN A 559 -21.62 -18.70 1.15
C ASN A 559 -20.50 -19.13 0.20
N VAL A 560 -20.50 -18.54 -0.99
CA VAL A 560 -19.43 -18.62 -1.97
C VAL A 560 -18.97 -17.20 -2.28
N ARG A 561 -17.67 -16.94 -2.20
CA ARG A 561 -17.02 -15.72 -2.69
C ARG A 561 -16.00 -16.09 -3.75
N LEU A 562 -16.05 -15.45 -4.89
CA LEU A 562 -15.10 -15.67 -5.97
C LEU A 562 -14.56 -14.32 -6.45
N ALA A 563 -13.25 -14.22 -6.60
CA ALA A 563 -12.56 -13.10 -7.17
C ALA A 563 -11.62 -13.60 -8.28
N SER A 564 -11.73 -13.06 -9.49
CA SER A 564 -10.91 -13.51 -10.61
C SER A 564 -10.50 -12.34 -11.50
N GLY A 565 -9.25 -12.35 -11.96
CA GLY A 565 -8.74 -11.43 -12.97
C GLY A 565 -8.10 -12.20 -14.11
N VAL A 566 -8.46 -11.84 -15.35
CA VAL A 566 -7.80 -12.32 -16.56
C VAL A 566 -7.25 -11.13 -17.32
N SER A 567 -5.94 -11.11 -17.56
CA SER A 567 -5.27 -9.93 -18.10
C SER A 567 -4.24 -10.24 -19.16
N GLN A 568 -3.96 -9.24 -19.98
CA GLN A 568 -2.87 -9.20 -20.91
C GLN A 568 -2.07 -7.92 -20.68
N ASN A 569 -0.85 -8.07 -20.20
CA ASN A 569 0.05 -6.98 -19.85
C ASN A 569 1.27 -7.05 -20.76
N ARG A 570 1.52 -6.03 -21.62
CA ARG A 570 2.52 -6.05 -22.67
C ARG A 570 3.35 -4.79 -22.73
N ILE A 571 4.65 -4.98 -22.94
CA ILE A 571 5.61 -3.95 -23.33
C ILE A 571 5.85 -4.11 -24.84
N ASN A 572 5.97 -3.01 -25.54
CA ASN A 572 6.37 -2.98 -26.93
C ASN A 572 7.63 -2.10 -27.07
N THR A 573 8.78 -2.72 -27.29
CA THR A 573 10.05 -2.04 -27.52
C THR A 573 10.57 -2.35 -28.93
N GLU A 574 11.35 -1.43 -29.51
CA GLU A 574 11.95 -1.61 -30.83
C GLU A 574 12.92 -2.80 -30.85
N SER A 575 13.66 -3.02 -29.74
CA SER A 575 14.68 -4.04 -29.63
C SER A 575 14.13 -5.45 -29.41
N LEU A 576 13.07 -5.60 -28.59
CA LEU A 576 12.55 -6.89 -28.14
C LEU A 576 11.18 -7.26 -28.74
N GLY A 577 10.53 -6.33 -29.45
CA GLY A 577 9.15 -6.49 -29.91
C GLY A 577 8.16 -6.50 -28.75
N VAL A 578 7.09 -7.28 -28.86
CA VAL A 578 6.02 -7.37 -27.86
C VAL A 578 6.33 -8.44 -26.82
N LYS A 579 6.53 -8.05 -25.57
CA LYS A 579 6.84 -8.92 -24.43
C LYS A 579 5.84 -8.76 -23.29
N SER A 580 5.76 -9.75 -22.40
CA SER A 580 4.99 -9.65 -21.16
C SER A 580 5.78 -8.84 -20.14
N HIS A 581 5.06 -8.08 -19.31
CA HIS A 581 5.67 -7.44 -18.13
C HIS A 581 6.20 -8.48 -17.15
N ILE A 582 7.31 -8.14 -16.49
CA ILE A 582 7.90 -8.91 -15.40
C ILE A 582 6.93 -8.92 -14.20
N LEU A 583 6.87 -10.06 -13.49
CA LEU A 583 6.05 -10.27 -12.29
C LEU A 583 4.56 -9.91 -12.47
N SER A 584 4.03 -10.19 -13.66
CA SER A 584 2.65 -9.86 -14.03
C SER A 584 1.92 -11.12 -14.52
N PRO A 585 1.14 -11.80 -13.66
CA PRO A 585 0.40 -12.99 -14.04
C PRO A 585 -0.76 -12.63 -14.98
N SER A 586 -1.10 -13.53 -15.89
CA SER A 586 -2.25 -13.35 -16.79
C SER A 586 -3.58 -13.78 -16.17
N VAL A 587 -3.54 -14.59 -15.10
CA VAL A 587 -4.73 -15.05 -14.38
C VAL A 587 -4.46 -15.01 -12.90
N THR A 588 -5.41 -14.44 -12.15
CA THR A 588 -5.52 -14.53 -10.70
C THR A 588 -6.89 -15.07 -10.34
N PHE A 589 -6.98 -15.85 -9.27
CA PHE A 589 -8.23 -16.38 -8.75
C PHE A 589 -8.13 -16.55 -7.24
N ASP A 590 -9.13 -16.10 -6.52
CA ASP A 590 -9.38 -16.43 -5.12
C ASP A 590 -10.81 -16.93 -5.00
N GLY A 591 -11.01 -18.05 -4.32
CA GLY A 591 -12.31 -18.67 -4.11
C GLY A 591 -12.46 -19.09 -2.67
N ASP A 592 -13.56 -18.73 -2.05
CA ASP A 592 -13.89 -19.06 -0.67
C ASP A 592 -15.28 -19.69 -0.61
N LEU A 593 -15.36 -20.88 -0.05
CA LEU A 593 -16.62 -21.59 0.23
C LEU A 593 -16.71 -21.80 1.75
N PHE A 594 -17.74 -21.25 2.38
CA PHE A 594 -17.85 -21.33 3.82
C PHE A 594 -19.29 -21.43 4.33
N TYR A 595 -19.41 -22.06 5.49
CA TYR A 595 -20.59 -22.07 6.34
C TYR A 595 -20.38 -21.09 7.49
N ASP A 596 -21.36 -20.23 7.77
CA ASP A 596 -21.33 -19.26 8.86
C ASP A 596 -22.73 -19.14 9.49
N ASN A 597 -22.83 -19.41 10.78
CA ASN A 597 -24.07 -19.31 11.54
C ASN A 597 -23.95 -18.43 12.79
N ASP A 598 -23.04 -17.45 12.77
CA ASP A 598 -22.67 -16.52 13.86
C ASP A 598 -21.96 -17.20 15.05
N VAL A 599 -22.08 -18.54 15.23
CA VAL A 599 -21.42 -19.32 16.29
C VAL A 599 -20.24 -20.11 15.73
N ILE A 600 -20.45 -20.75 14.59
CA ILE A 600 -19.42 -21.54 13.89
C ILE A 600 -19.27 -21.02 12.49
N LYS A 601 -18.04 -20.68 12.13
CA LYS A 601 -17.63 -20.41 10.77
C LYS A 601 -16.60 -21.42 10.35
N VAL A 602 -16.80 -22.09 9.24
CA VAL A 602 -15.85 -23.07 8.68
C VAL A 602 -15.82 -22.95 7.17
N GLY A 603 -14.63 -22.95 6.61
CA GLY A 603 -14.50 -22.76 5.17
C GLY A 603 -13.21 -23.29 4.57
N VAL A 604 -13.21 -23.28 3.25
CA VAL A 604 -12.08 -23.60 2.40
C VAL A 604 -11.83 -22.43 1.45
N ASN A 605 -10.61 -21.93 1.47
CA ASN A 605 -10.13 -20.89 0.56
C ASN A 605 -9.12 -21.46 -0.42
N THR A 606 -9.18 -21.04 -1.68
CA THR A 606 -8.24 -21.44 -2.73
C THR A 606 -7.71 -20.18 -3.42
N ASN A 607 -6.40 -19.99 -3.39
CA ASN A 607 -5.73 -18.91 -4.11
C ASN A 607 -4.88 -19.49 -5.26
N TYR A 608 -5.03 -18.90 -6.46
CA TYR A 608 -4.31 -19.29 -7.65
C TYR A 608 -3.78 -18.05 -8.40
N ARG A 609 -2.56 -18.14 -8.88
CA ARG A 609 -2.05 -17.24 -9.92
C ARG A 609 -1.28 -18.03 -10.99
N SER A 610 -1.40 -17.59 -12.24
CA SER A 610 -0.67 -18.18 -13.36
C SER A 610 0.83 -17.88 -13.27
N LYS A 611 1.62 -18.53 -14.12
CA LYS A 611 3.06 -18.26 -14.26
C LYS A 611 3.33 -16.78 -14.52
N MET A 612 4.49 -16.29 -14.08
CA MET A 612 4.98 -14.93 -14.31
C MET A 612 6.39 -14.97 -14.87
N TYR A 613 6.70 -14.09 -15.82
CA TYR A 613 8.07 -13.92 -16.31
C TYR A 613 8.87 -13.04 -15.35
N ILE A 614 10.21 -13.25 -15.35
CA ILE A 614 11.15 -12.53 -14.47
C ILE A 614 12.23 -11.78 -15.25
N ASP A 615 12.21 -11.89 -16.56
CA ASP A 615 13.13 -11.24 -17.50
C ASP A 615 12.38 -10.56 -18.64
N THR A 616 13.00 -9.56 -19.25
CA THR A 616 12.41 -8.75 -20.33
C THR A 616 12.22 -9.51 -21.62
N VAL A 617 13.04 -10.55 -21.89
CA VAL A 617 12.93 -11.41 -23.08
C VAL A 617 11.88 -12.49 -22.94
N ASN A 618 11.34 -12.71 -21.73
CA ASN A 618 10.34 -13.71 -21.37
C ASN A 618 10.84 -15.17 -21.54
N GLU A 619 12.10 -15.41 -21.27
CA GLU A 619 12.70 -16.73 -21.27
C GLU A 619 12.49 -17.47 -19.97
N TYR A 620 12.72 -16.77 -18.84
CA TYR A 620 12.60 -17.32 -17.50
C TYR A 620 11.26 -16.98 -16.86
N SER A 621 10.74 -17.89 -16.05
CA SER A 621 9.44 -17.68 -15.39
C SER A 621 9.33 -18.40 -14.05
N ILE A 622 8.51 -17.85 -13.17
CA ILE A 622 8.05 -18.50 -11.96
C ILE A 622 6.85 -19.39 -12.31
N PRO A 623 6.78 -20.65 -11.83
CA PRO A 623 5.61 -21.50 -12.03
C PRO A 623 4.34 -20.88 -11.43
N TYR A 624 3.17 -21.43 -11.81
CA TYR A 624 1.92 -21.05 -11.17
C TYR A 624 1.93 -21.37 -9.67
N LEU A 625 1.29 -20.52 -8.90
CA LEU A 625 1.05 -20.73 -7.47
C LEU A 625 -0.38 -21.25 -7.28
N LEU A 626 -0.54 -22.22 -6.39
CA LEU A 626 -1.84 -22.70 -5.92
C LEU A 626 -1.73 -23.04 -4.44
N THR A 627 -2.59 -22.44 -3.64
CA THR A 627 -2.76 -22.82 -2.22
C THR A 627 -4.21 -23.18 -1.95
N VAL A 628 -4.42 -24.17 -1.11
CA VAL A 628 -5.71 -24.52 -0.53
C VAL A 628 -5.57 -24.38 0.98
N ASN A 629 -6.45 -23.59 1.58
CA ASN A 629 -6.42 -23.26 2.98
C ASN A 629 -7.73 -23.68 3.62
N LEU A 630 -7.70 -24.16 4.87
CA LEU A 630 -8.88 -24.46 5.67
C LEU A 630 -8.91 -23.55 6.90
N TYR A 631 -10.11 -23.17 7.31
CA TYR A 631 -10.24 -22.38 8.52
C TYR A 631 -11.53 -22.76 9.27
N ALA A 632 -11.48 -22.59 10.59
CA ALA A 632 -12.63 -22.71 11.44
C ALA A 632 -12.56 -21.72 12.60
N ASP A 633 -13.69 -21.11 12.91
CA ASP A 633 -13.89 -20.22 14.05
C ASP A 633 -15.09 -20.70 14.87
N TYR A 634 -14.96 -20.61 16.19
CA TYR A 634 -16.01 -20.98 17.13
C TYR A 634 -16.19 -19.87 18.17
N LYS A 635 -17.39 -19.29 18.22
CA LYS A 635 -17.74 -18.21 19.16
C LYS A 635 -18.58 -18.78 20.31
N VAL A 636 -18.17 -18.53 21.54
CA VAL A 636 -18.91 -18.89 22.76
C VAL A 636 -18.86 -17.75 23.76
N GLY A 637 -20.01 -17.13 24.02
CA GLY A 637 -20.08 -15.93 24.83
C GLY A 637 -19.21 -14.82 24.24
N ASN A 638 -18.32 -14.29 25.05
CA ASN A 638 -17.38 -13.23 24.65
C ASN A 638 -16.06 -13.76 24.06
N SER A 639 -15.91 -15.08 23.96
CA SER A 639 -14.69 -15.72 23.46
C SER A 639 -14.88 -16.25 22.06
N GLU A 640 -13.83 -16.11 21.25
CA GLU A 640 -13.72 -16.68 19.91
C GLU A 640 -12.42 -17.47 19.81
N PHE A 641 -12.51 -18.69 19.29
CA PHE A 641 -11.39 -19.59 19.05
C PHE A 641 -11.29 -19.85 17.56
N GLY A 642 -10.10 -19.76 16.99
CA GLY A 642 -9.91 -19.99 15.56
C GLY A 642 -8.69 -20.83 15.24
N ILE A 643 -8.78 -21.53 14.10
CA ILE A 643 -7.70 -22.25 13.47
C ILE A 643 -7.62 -21.90 12.00
N ARG A 644 -6.40 -21.75 11.51
CA ARG A 644 -6.07 -21.55 10.09
C ARG A 644 -5.05 -22.61 9.70
N LEU A 645 -5.35 -23.39 8.67
CA LEU A 645 -4.46 -24.37 8.08
C LEU A 645 -4.13 -23.91 6.66
N ASN A 646 -2.92 -23.44 6.45
CA ASN A 646 -2.48 -22.88 5.19
C ASN A 646 -1.77 -23.93 4.35
N ASN A 647 -1.99 -23.90 3.01
CA ASN A 647 -1.38 -24.79 2.04
C ASN A 647 -1.54 -26.27 2.43
N VAL A 648 -2.78 -26.70 2.72
CA VAL A 648 -3.06 -28.09 3.18
C VAL A 648 -2.73 -29.17 2.16
N THR A 649 -2.51 -28.79 0.91
CA THR A 649 -2.02 -29.68 -0.16
C THR A 649 -0.51 -29.90 -0.13
N ASP A 650 0.19 -29.19 0.75
CA ASP A 650 1.65 -29.20 0.91
C ASP A 650 2.41 -28.93 -0.39
N ARG A 651 1.79 -28.16 -1.31
CA ARG A 651 2.39 -27.86 -2.60
C ARG A 651 3.59 -26.94 -2.43
N VAL A 652 4.67 -27.23 -3.15
CA VAL A 652 5.80 -26.31 -3.27
C VAL A 652 5.41 -25.13 -4.14
N ASN A 653 5.41 -23.95 -3.57
CA ASN A 653 5.07 -22.68 -4.20
C ASN A 653 6.24 -21.69 -4.10
N TYR A 654 6.37 -20.82 -5.12
CA TYR A 654 7.34 -19.73 -5.14
C TYR A 654 6.60 -18.41 -5.31
N THR A 655 6.83 -17.44 -4.45
CA THR A 655 6.17 -16.11 -4.55
C THR A 655 6.88 -15.22 -5.54
N ASN A 656 8.20 -15.30 -5.63
CA ASN A 656 9.06 -14.44 -6.43
C ASN A 656 10.22 -15.26 -7.02
N ALA A 657 10.92 -14.69 -8.00
CA ALA A 657 12.24 -15.13 -8.43
C ALA A 657 13.00 -13.96 -9.05
N ALA A 658 14.32 -14.07 -9.07
CA ALA A 658 15.25 -13.12 -9.65
C ALA A 658 16.26 -13.85 -10.53
N ILE A 659 16.93 -13.13 -11.43
CA ILE A 659 18.07 -13.65 -12.18
C ILE A 659 19.33 -13.23 -11.42
N GLY A 660 20.11 -14.21 -11.01
CA GLY A 660 21.39 -14.02 -10.35
C GLY A 660 22.57 -14.19 -11.28
N ALA A 661 23.73 -14.33 -10.69
CA ALA A 661 25.01 -14.52 -11.38
C ALA A 661 24.96 -15.64 -12.43
N GLY A 662 25.57 -15.40 -13.59
CA GLY A 662 25.62 -16.38 -14.66
C GLY A 662 24.27 -16.76 -15.27
N GLY A 663 23.23 -15.99 -15.06
CA GLY A 663 21.87 -16.24 -15.55
C GLY A 663 21.09 -17.30 -14.75
N GLN A 664 21.53 -17.65 -13.56
CA GLN A 664 20.82 -18.58 -12.68
C GLN A 664 19.51 -17.98 -12.18
N VAL A 665 18.46 -18.80 -12.13
CA VAL A 665 17.18 -18.37 -11.54
C VAL A 665 17.18 -18.67 -10.04
N LEU A 666 16.99 -17.61 -9.24
CA LEU A 666 16.94 -17.65 -7.80
C LEU A 666 15.48 -17.53 -7.33
N TYR A 667 14.94 -18.61 -6.80
CA TYR A 667 13.53 -18.71 -6.40
C TYR A 667 13.32 -18.38 -4.93
N PHE A 668 12.17 -17.82 -4.61
CA PHE A 668 11.70 -17.48 -3.26
C PHE A 668 10.60 -18.47 -2.85
N ARG A 669 10.98 -19.53 -2.13
CA ARG A 669 10.08 -20.58 -1.72
C ARG A 669 9.19 -20.16 -0.56
N ASN A 670 7.89 -20.46 -0.66
CA ASN A 670 6.91 -20.32 0.41
C ASN A 670 6.91 -21.49 1.38
N ALA A 671 6.34 -21.23 2.56
CA ALA A 671 6.13 -22.24 3.58
C ALA A 671 5.32 -23.46 3.03
N PRO A 672 5.68 -24.68 3.44
CA PRO A 672 4.85 -25.87 3.25
C PRO A 672 3.55 -25.73 4.07
N MET A 673 2.79 -26.82 4.21
CA MET A 673 1.62 -26.82 5.10
C MET A 673 2.00 -26.26 6.48
N ASN A 674 1.21 -25.31 6.96
CA ASN A 674 1.42 -24.65 8.24
C ASN A 674 0.10 -24.26 8.89
N PHE A 675 0.13 -23.89 10.17
CA PHE A 675 -1.07 -23.53 10.90
C PHE A 675 -0.89 -22.32 11.81
N ASN A 676 -2.03 -21.69 12.14
CA ASN A 676 -2.17 -20.68 13.18
C ASN A 676 -3.43 -21.00 14.00
N VAL A 677 -3.36 -20.82 15.32
CA VAL A 677 -4.50 -20.95 16.25
C VAL A 677 -4.58 -19.68 17.08
N PHE A 678 -5.80 -19.29 17.47
CA PHE A 678 -5.96 -18.11 18.31
C PHE A 678 -7.15 -18.20 19.26
N VAL A 679 -7.10 -17.37 20.27
CA VAL A 679 -8.23 -17.01 21.13
C VAL A 679 -8.35 -15.48 21.18
N LYS A 680 -9.57 -14.99 21.03
CA LYS A 680 -9.96 -13.60 21.23
C LYS A 680 -11.03 -13.51 22.29
N TYR A 681 -10.88 -12.61 23.25
CA TYR A 681 -11.88 -12.31 24.27
C TYR A 681 -12.30 -10.86 24.17
N SER A 682 -13.58 -10.61 23.87
CA SER A 682 -14.17 -9.27 23.75
C SER A 682 -14.90 -8.87 25.03
N PHE A 683 -14.87 -7.56 25.42
CA PHE A 683 -15.47 -7.07 26.67
C PHE A 683 -15.97 -5.64 26.56
#